data_9d5dce67de731a061cb0cdf189dc5cea
#
_entry.id   9d5dce67de731a061cb0cdf189dc5cea
#
_cell.length_a   1.000
_cell.length_b   1.000
_cell.length_c   1.000
_cell.angle_alpha   90.00
_cell.angle_beta   90.00
_cell.angle_gamma   90.00
#
_symmetry.space_group_name_H-M   'P 1'
#
loop_
_entity.id
_entity.type
_entity.pdbx_description
1 polymer ?
#
loop_
_entity_poly.entity_id
_entity_poly.type
_entity_poly.pdbx_seq_one_letter_code
_entity_poly.pdbx_strand_id
1 'polypeptide(L)'
;MKDIRRQFSRLFLIGLSLGFSQLPAQNKSLPATEDNYYSMQRLPIPEGIVLEAGGLVTLPNGSLALATRRGDVWIIDNPDGRNNTRPYYRKFASGLHEILGLAYYDGDLIMAQRSELTRIKDTNKDGRADVYETVYSWPVSGHYHEYSYGPRFLPDGSMIVTGNVAFGDNDWWAGQSRVPWRGWAMRVTLDGKMEPWAAGARSPAGIGIVDGEFFYSENQGDWMGSGYITHVEKGDFLGHPAGLRWADRPESPVKVRQSDIYSRVDPRISPEGGPYVKPENLPERGKALFEVAKEVPGIKTPAVWLPHGILGISTSDITTIPKDHLFGPFGGQMLVGDQGQSKISRVFLEKVKGQYQGGAVLFREGFRSGVMRMTWGHDGSLYVGQTNRGWGSTGPDDYALQRVVYTGRTPFEILKISAQPDGFEIEFTQPVDKASAEDVNGYDITGFIYKYHPVYGSPVIDDQNCAIKGIKVSSDGKKVRLLVEGLREKYIHEIKLPGLKNGEGNALLHNTAYYTLNAVPDGAKLTGYKAVKAAPRNAPEAAAAHAHGHTSKLAKRTVTQPSEWSGGPDQTFVLGTEPGLHFDKKELVVKAGSRIKLTMTNTDDMPHNFLLVTRGSANSVGEAAINLGLKGNELGYVPDLPSVLSHTKLIEPGGADTIYFIAPSEPGEYTYVCTYPGHYFSMQGTLKVVP
;
A
#
# COMPACT_ATOMS: atom_id res chain seq x y z
N MET A 1 29.90 -17.94 72.99
CA MET A 1 29.29 -18.05 74.34
C MET A 1 27.78 -18.24 74.17
N LYS A 2 27.36 -19.45 74.60
CA LYS A 2 26.06 -19.84 75.17
C LYS A 2 24.79 -19.44 74.36
N ASP A 3 24.17 -20.40 73.64
CA ASP A 3 23.12 -21.32 74.15
C ASP A 3 21.99 -20.63 74.90
N ILE A 4 20.75 -20.86 74.40
CA ILE A 4 19.62 -21.38 75.16
C ILE A 4 18.55 -21.94 74.18
N ARG A 5 18.11 -23.11 74.53
CA ARG A 5 17.23 -24.07 73.88
C ARG A 5 15.74 -23.81 74.12
N ARG A 6 14.94 -24.27 73.14
CA ARG A 6 13.66 -25.05 73.24
C ARG A 6 12.51 -24.52 74.06
N GLN A 7 11.34 -24.45 73.40
CA GLN A 7 10.20 -25.28 73.88
C GLN A 7 9.16 -25.50 72.75
N PHE A 8 8.68 -26.74 72.68
CA PHE A 8 7.64 -27.26 71.78
C PHE A 8 6.25 -26.86 72.26
N SER A 9 5.33 -26.58 71.37
CA SER A 9 3.89 -26.76 71.57
C SER A 9 3.24 -27.29 70.29
N ARG A 10 2.72 -28.50 70.35
CA ARG A 10 1.90 -29.16 69.34
C ARG A 10 0.52 -28.55 69.33
N LEU A 11 0.04 -28.10 68.15
CA LEU A 11 -1.38 -27.92 67.92
C LEU A 11 -1.77 -28.82 66.71
N PHE A 12 -2.77 -29.65 66.93
CA PHE A 12 -3.46 -30.47 65.95
C PHE A 12 -4.21 -29.56 65.00
N LEU A 13 -3.97 -29.64 63.69
CA LEU A 13 -4.80 -29.09 62.65
C LEU A 13 -5.48 -30.20 61.88
N ILE A 14 -6.80 -30.24 62.01
CA ILE A 14 -7.71 -31.07 61.25
C ILE A 14 -7.68 -30.61 59.79
N GLY A 15 -7.23 -31.48 58.89
CA GLY A 15 -7.23 -31.20 57.45
C GLY A 15 -8.64 -31.28 56.83
N LEU A 16 -9.18 -30.15 56.42
CA LEU A 16 -10.26 -30.11 55.43
C LEU A 16 -9.65 -30.13 54.01
N SER A 17 -9.69 -31.26 53.37
CA SER A 17 -9.33 -31.37 51.96
C SER A 17 -10.46 -30.79 51.10
N LEU A 18 -10.35 -29.50 50.73
CA LEU A 18 -11.09 -28.90 49.65
C LEU A 18 -10.44 -29.36 48.32
N GLY A 19 -11.10 -30.26 47.62
CA GLY A 19 -10.74 -30.63 46.26
C GLY A 19 -10.88 -29.45 45.33
N PHE A 20 -9.78 -28.80 45.01
CA PHE A 20 -9.73 -27.88 43.86
C PHE A 20 -9.71 -28.77 42.61
N SER A 21 -10.88 -28.91 41.96
CA SER A 21 -10.93 -29.32 40.56
C SER A 21 -10.20 -28.26 39.72
N GLN A 22 -9.00 -28.54 39.29
CA GLN A 22 -8.34 -27.76 38.25
C GLN A 22 -9.15 -27.92 36.98
N LEU A 23 -9.96 -26.89 36.67
CA LEU A 23 -10.44 -26.66 35.31
C LEU A 23 -9.19 -26.47 34.45
N PRO A 24 -9.04 -27.20 33.34
CA PRO A 24 -7.95 -26.94 32.41
C PRO A 24 -8.09 -25.50 31.94
N ALA A 25 -7.14 -24.63 32.30
CA ALA A 25 -7.00 -23.33 31.67
C ALA A 25 -6.82 -23.60 30.18
N GLN A 26 -7.86 -23.35 29.39
CA GLN A 26 -7.70 -23.20 27.95
C GLN A 26 -6.78 -21.99 27.75
N ASN A 27 -5.49 -22.27 27.61
CA ASN A 27 -4.55 -21.32 27.02
C ASN A 27 -5.03 -21.04 25.60
N LYS A 28 -5.96 -20.10 25.42
CA LYS A 28 -6.18 -19.50 24.12
C LYS A 28 -4.88 -18.77 23.80
N SER A 29 -4.00 -19.41 23.03
CA SER A 29 -2.86 -18.74 22.45
C SER A 29 -3.39 -17.49 21.73
N LEU A 30 -2.77 -16.35 21.99
CA LEU A 30 -3.08 -15.12 21.25
C LEU A 30 -2.90 -15.41 19.74
N PRO A 31 -3.73 -14.81 18.86
CA PRO A 31 -3.56 -14.97 17.42
C PRO A 31 -2.11 -14.66 17.03
N ALA A 32 -1.56 -15.45 16.11
CA ALA A 32 -0.23 -15.21 15.59
C ALA A 32 -0.21 -13.87 14.87
N THR A 33 0.83 -13.08 15.12
CA THR A 33 1.08 -11.80 14.46
C THR A 33 2.31 -11.92 13.57
N GLU A 34 2.48 -10.99 12.65
CA GLU A 34 3.66 -10.93 11.78
C GLU A 34 4.98 -10.93 12.56
N ASP A 35 5.03 -10.30 13.75
CA ASP A 35 6.22 -10.26 14.63
C ASP A 35 6.68 -11.64 15.09
N ASN A 36 5.80 -12.62 15.11
CA ASN A 36 6.16 -13.99 15.44
C ASN A 36 7.07 -14.64 14.38
N TYR A 37 7.04 -14.14 13.15
CA TYR A 37 7.73 -14.70 12.00
C TYR A 37 8.78 -13.75 11.39
N TYR A 38 8.51 -12.44 11.40
CA TYR A 38 9.34 -11.40 10.82
C TYR A 38 9.43 -10.23 11.81
N SER A 39 10.41 -10.30 12.72
CA SER A 39 10.57 -9.26 13.74
C SER A 39 11.16 -7.99 13.16
N MET A 40 10.66 -6.82 13.59
CA MET A 40 11.19 -5.52 13.20
C MET A 40 12.12 -4.96 14.28
N GLN A 41 13.33 -4.59 13.88
CA GLN A 41 14.33 -3.97 14.72
C GLN A 41 14.60 -2.54 14.24
N ARG A 42 14.54 -1.57 15.14
CA ARG A 42 14.88 -0.18 14.83
C ARG A 42 16.39 0.01 14.97
N LEU A 43 17.03 0.55 13.93
CA LEU A 43 18.40 1.02 14.03
C LEU A 43 18.40 2.41 14.70
N PRO A 44 19.20 2.62 15.76
CA PRO A 44 19.29 3.92 16.40
C PRO A 44 19.95 4.92 15.44
N ILE A 45 19.32 6.07 15.26
CA ILE A 45 19.84 7.18 14.45
C ILE A 45 20.43 8.21 15.43
N PRO A 46 21.72 8.63 15.27
CA PRO A 46 22.31 9.64 16.12
C PRO A 46 21.57 10.97 16.08
N GLU A 47 21.57 11.68 17.19
CA GLU A 47 20.99 13.03 17.27
C GLU A 47 21.62 13.96 16.23
N GLY A 48 20.80 14.82 15.60
CA GLY A 48 21.22 15.75 14.56
C GLY A 48 21.30 15.16 13.15
N ILE A 49 21.09 13.84 12.96
CA ILE A 49 21.00 13.23 11.63
C ILE A 49 19.51 13.11 11.24
N VAL A 50 19.14 13.79 10.16
CA VAL A 50 17.81 13.64 9.53
C VAL A 50 17.91 12.61 8.41
N LEU A 51 17.42 11.41 8.66
CA LEU A 51 17.61 10.24 7.78
C LEU A 51 16.37 9.99 6.89
N GLU A 52 15.91 11.00 6.19
CA GLU A 52 14.82 10.87 5.20
C GLU A 52 15.33 10.04 4.01
N ALA A 53 15.16 8.72 4.06
CA ALA A 53 15.73 7.80 3.08
C ALA A 53 15.18 8.05 1.67
N GLY A 54 16.08 8.25 0.70
CA GLY A 54 15.74 8.32 -0.73
C GLY A 54 16.47 7.24 -1.54
N GLY A 55 17.61 6.77 -1.07
CA GLY A 55 18.37 5.66 -1.65
C GLY A 55 18.99 4.78 -0.57
N LEU A 56 19.07 3.47 -0.82
CA LEU A 56 19.63 2.50 0.13
C LEU A 56 20.29 1.35 -0.62
N VAL A 57 21.52 1.01 -0.29
CA VAL A 57 22.24 -0.13 -0.86
C VAL A 57 23.21 -0.73 0.15
N THR A 58 23.34 -2.03 0.16
CA THR A 58 24.34 -2.75 0.95
C THR A 58 25.67 -2.81 0.18
N LEU A 59 26.74 -2.41 0.83
CA LEU A 59 28.11 -2.42 0.28
C LEU A 59 28.76 -3.80 0.42
N PRO A 60 29.81 -4.12 -0.37
CA PRO A 60 30.48 -5.42 -0.30
C PRO A 60 31.06 -5.79 1.07
N ASN A 61 31.36 -4.80 1.92
CA ASN A 61 31.86 -5.02 3.28
C ASN A 61 30.72 -5.23 4.32
N GLY A 62 29.45 -5.19 3.90
CA GLY A 62 28.29 -5.33 4.76
C GLY A 62 27.78 -4.03 5.40
N SER A 63 28.47 -2.91 5.20
CA SER A 63 27.93 -1.59 5.57
C SER A 63 26.78 -1.20 4.66
N LEU A 64 25.91 -0.28 5.12
CA LEU A 64 24.90 0.31 4.27
C LEU A 64 25.35 1.68 3.77
N ALA A 65 25.11 1.97 2.49
CA ALA A 65 25.11 3.34 1.99
C ALA A 65 23.65 3.82 1.91
N LEU A 66 23.34 4.94 2.55
CA LEU A 66 22.03 5.56 2.58
C LEU A 66 22.11 7.00 2.09
N ALA A 67 21.38 7.29 1.01
CA ALA A 67 21.21 8.64 0.50
C ALA A 67 19.90 9.24 1.03
N THR A 68 19.98 10.49 1.47
CA THR A 68 18.84 11.20 2.03
C THR A 68 18.19 12.12 0.99
N ARG A 69 16.90 12.37 1.13
CA ARG A 69 16.18 13.38 0.34
C ARG A 69 16.69 14.81 0.60
N ARG A 70 17.51 15.01 1.64
CA ARG A 70 18.19 16.29 1.92
C ARG A 70 19.54 16.46 1.22
N GLY A 71 19.98 15.45 0.45
CA GLY A 71 21.21 15.53 -0.33
C GLY A 71 22.48 15.10 0.39
N ASP A 72 22.36 14.41 1.52
CA ASP A 72 23.48 13.75 2.21
C ASP A 72 23.53 12.26 1.84
N VAL A 73 24.75 11.72 1.79
CA VAL A 73 24.99 10.27 1.71
C VAL A 73 25.75 9.83 2.96
N TRP A 74 25.20 8.83 3.64
CA TRP A 74 25.76 8.27 4.87
C TRP A 74 26.21 6.83 4.63
N ILE A 75 27.39 6.48 5.16
CA ILE A 75 27.81 5.09 5.31
C ILE A 75 27.53 4.67 6.74
N ILE A 76 26.83 3.56 6.90
CA ILE A 76 26.39 3.01 8.18
C ILE A 76 27.14 1.70 8.38
N ASP A 77 28.16 1.72 9.22
CA ASP A 77 28.93 0.53 9.57
C ASP A 77 28.24 -0.26 10.67
N ASN A 78 28.40 -1.58 10.68
CA ASN A 78 27.82 -2.52 11.63
C ASN A 78 26.27 -2.38 11.77
N PRO A 79 25.51 -2.34 10.68
CA PRO A 79 24.05 -2.11 10.73
C PRO A 79 23.31 -3.27 11.38
N ASP A 80 23.90 -4.47 11.42
CA ASP A 80 23.33 -5.69 12.01
C ASP A 80 23.56 -5.80 13.53
N GLY A 81 24.38 -4.92 14.11
CA GLY A 81 24.70 -4.93 15.53
C GLY A 81 25.48 -6.15 16.02
N ARG A 82 26.20 -6.86 15.13
CA ARG A 82 27.01 -8.01 15.51
C ARG A 82 28.04 -7.63 16.58
N ASN A 83 28.36 -8.58 17.45
CA ASN A 83 29.31 -8.42 18.55
C ASN A 83 28.97 -7.26 19.52
N ASN A 84 27.67 -6.98 19.72
CA ASN A 84 27.17 -5.88 20.56
C ASN A 84 27.69 -4.49 20.13
N THR A 85 28.08 -4.33 18.88
CA THR A 85 28.46 -3.03 18.32
C THR A 85 27.22 -2.25 17.91
N ARG A 86 27.26 -0.93 18.08
CA ARG A 86 26.20 -0.04 17.58
C ARG A 86 26.47 0.33 16.14
N PRO A 87 25.44 0.61 15.32
CA PRO A 87 25.64 1.22 14.02
C PRO A 87 26.42 2.52 14.15
N TYR A 88 27.40 2.70 13.28
CA TYR A 88 28.24 3.90 13.23
C TYR A 88 28.01 4.65 11.92
N TYR A 89 27.64 5.92 12.01
CA TYR A 89 27.24 6.75 10.87
C TYR A 89 28.39 7.66 10.46
N ARG A 90 28.86 7.54 9.22
CA ARG A 90 29.85 8.44 8.60
C ARG A 90 29.23 9.18 7.43
N LYS A 91 29.35 10.50 7.40
CA LYS A 91 28.91 11.29 6.25
C LYS A 91 29.91 11.09 5.12
N PHE A 92 29.45 10.52 4.00
CA PHE A 92 30.27 10.24 2.82
C PHE A 92 30.22 11.37 1.79
N ALA A 93 29.04 11.96 1.57
CA ALA A 93 28.82 13.06 0.64
C ALA A 93 27.73 14.01 1.14
N SER A 94 27.71 15.23 0.62
CA SER A 94 26.68 16.24 0.89
C SER A 94 26.54 17.22 -0.28
N GLY A 95 25.52 18.09 -0.23
CA GLY A 95 25.29 19.11 -1.26
C GLY A 95 24.61 18.59 -2.53
N LEU A 96 24.06 17.38 -2.48
CA LEU A 96 23.30 16.78 -3.57
C LEU A 96 21.82 17.19 -3.50
N HIS A 97 21.07 17.03 -4.61
CA HIS A 97 19.72 17.53 -4.72
C HIS A 97 18.68 16.42 -4.74
N GLU A 98 18.03 16.20 -3.60
CA GLU A 98 16.85 15.33 -3.44
C GLU A 98 17.03 13.95 -4.08
N ILE A 99 17.94 13.15 -3.54
CA ILE A 99 18.32 11.84 -4.07
C ILE A 99 17.15 10.87 -3.84
N LEU A 100 16.72 10.16 -4.91
CA LEU A 100 15.63 9.17 -4.85
C LEU A 100 16.02 7.83 -5.48
N GLY A 101 17.24 7.42 -5.22
CA GLY A 101 17.76 6.11 -5.53
C GLY A 101 19.27 6.10 -5.45
N LEU A 102 19.83 4.93 -5.19
CA LEU A 102 21.25 4.71 -4.96
C LEU A 102 21.63 3.32 -5.45
N ALA A 103 22.74 3.23 -6.16
CA ALA A 103 23.36 1.98 -6.57
C ALA A 103 24.86 2.01 -6.29
N TYR A 104 25.41 0.84 -5.98
CA TYR A 104 26.85 0.63 -5.87
C TYR A 104 27.39 0.06 -7.17
N TYR A 105 28.48 0.58 -7.68
CA TYR A 105 29.16 0.09 -8.87
C TYR A 105 30.67 0.25 -8.74
N ASP A 106 31.38 -0.86 -8.68
CA ASP A 106 32.87 -0.93 -8.73
C ASP A 106 33.63 0.08 -7.81
N GLY A 107 33.17 0.17 -6.57
CA GLY A 107 33.74 1.10 -5.57
C GLY A 107 33.05 2.45 -5.47
N ASP A 108 32.26 2.83 -6.46
CA ASP A 108 31.58 4.11 -6.53
C ASP A 108 30.10 4.01 -6.18
N LEU A 109 29.48 5.14 -5.88
CA LEU A 109 28.04 5.25 -5.71
C LEU A 109 27.42 6.07 -6.85
N ILE A 110 26.32 5.55 -7.43
CA ILE A 110 25.58 6.22 -8.51
C ILE A 110 24.17 6.48 -8.01
N MET A 111 23.66 7.70 -8.24
CA MET A 111 22.37 8.12 -7.71
C MET A 111 21.59 8.98 -8.68
N ALA A 112 20.26 8.85 -8.63
CA ALA A 112 19.37 9.77 -9.33
C ALA A 112 19.05 10.96 -8.42
N GLN A 113 19.44 12.12 -8.85
CA GLN A 113 18.99 13.41 -8.34
C GLN A 113 17.81 13.92 -9.16
N ARG A 114 17.21 15.03 -8.76
CA ARG A 114 16.06 15.61 -9.48
C ARG A 114 16.36 15.89 -10.94
N SER A 115 17.55 16.37 -11.27
CA SER A 115 17.95 16.85 -12.61
C SER A 115 19.01 15.99 -13.29
N GLU A 116 19.61 15.01 -12.60
CA GLU A 116 20.74 14.27 -13.17
C GLU A 116 20.98 12.91 -12.51
N LEU A 117 21.69 12.07 -13.23
CA LEU A 117 22.33 10.87 -12.71
C LEU A 117 23.77 11.22 -12.38
N THR A 118 24.15 11.11 -11.10
CA THR A 118 25.45 11.51 -10.58
C THR A 118 26.21 10.29 -10.07
N ARG A 119 27.49 10.19 -10.41
CA ARG A 119 28.43 9.22 -9.86
C ARG A 119 29.38 9.94 -8.90
N ILE A 120 29.52 9.44 -7.68
CA ILE A 120 30.44 9.98 -6.69
C ILE A 120 31.51 8.96 -6.33
N LYS A 121 32.75 9.46 -6.14
CA LYS A 121 33.97 8.66 -5.91
C LYS A 121 34.74 9.18 -4.72
N ASP A 122 35.37 8.26 -4.00
CA ASP A 122 36.37 8.52 -2.98
C ASP A 122 37.72 8.05 -3.53
N THR A 123 38.44 8.96 -4.22
CA THR A 123 39.65 8.60 -4.94
C THR A 123 40.88 8.58 -4.02
N ASN A 124 40.85 9.34 -2.93
CA ASN A 124 41.92 9.42 -1.94
C ASN A 124 41.77 8.42 -0.78
N LYS A 125 40.59 7.69 -0.73
CA LYS A 125 40.25 6.65 0.25
C LYS A 125 40.19 7.14 1.71
N ASP A 126 39.78 8.39 1.92
CA ASP A 126 39.62 8.97 3.26
C ASP A 126 38.21 8.71 3.86
N GLY A 127 37.32 8.06 3.11
CA GLY A 127 35.97 7.76 3.50
C GLY A 127 34.96 8.86 3.17
N ARG A 128 35.33 9.81 2.31
CA ARG A 128 34.48 10.88 1.80
C ARG A 128 34.61 10.99 0.28
N ALA A 129 33.51 11.32 -0.38
CA ALA A 129 33.54 11.58 -1.81
C ALA A 129 34.28 12.88 -2.12
N ASP A 130 35.27 12.81 -3.01
CA ASP A 130 36.08 13.92 -3.52
C ASP A 130 35.83 14.22 -5.00
N VAL A 131 35.13 13.32 -5.73
CA VAL A 131 34.73 13.51 -7.13
C VAL A 131 33.21 13.36 -7.26
N TYR A 132 32.57 14.31 -7.92
CA TYR A 132 31.16 14.33 -8.29
C TYR A 132 31.07 14.47 -9.80
N GLU A 133 30.62 13.40 -10.49
CA GLU A 133 30.60 13.29 -11.94
C GLU A 133 29.16 13.18 -12.42
N THR A 134 28.71 14.11 -13.26
CA THR A 134 27.43 14.01 -13.95
C THR A 134 27.52 12.95 -15.05
N VAL A 135 26.83 11.84 -14.89
CA VAL A 135 26.72 10.79 -15.92
C VAL A 135 25.77 11.23 -17.02
N TYR A 136 24.59 11.73 -16.65
CA TYR A 136 23.61 12.26 -17.57
C TYR A 136 22.70 13.27 -16.88
N SER A 137 22.33 14.35 -17.56
CA SER A 137 21.37 15.34 -17.07
C SER A 137 20.12 15.39 -17.94
N TRP A 138 18.98 15.59 -17.32
CA TRP A 138 17.67 15.75 -17.98
C TRP A 138 17.00 17.06 -17.60
N PRO A 139 16.11 17.60 -18.46
CA PRO A 139 15.45 18.86 -18.18
C PRO A 139 14.45 18.72 -17.00
N VAL A 140 14.28 19.83 -16.29
CA VAL A 140 13.27 20.02 -15.26
C VAL A 140 12.51 21.33 -15.52
N SER A 141 11.20 21.36 -15.23
CA SER A 141 10.41 22.59 -15.36
C SER A 141 10.42 23.46 -14.11
N GLY A 142 11.03 22.98 -13.02
CA GLY A 142 11.02 23.62 -11.72
C GLY A 142 9.81 23.23 -10.85
N HIS A 143 8.89 22.41 -11.35
CA HIS A 143 7.78 21.91 -10.55
C HIS A 143 8.26 20.94 -9.46
N TYR A 144 7.75 21.08 -8.22
CA TYR A 144 8.22 20.31 -7.06
C TYR A 144 8.06 18.79 -7.21
N HIS A 145 7.08 18.32 -7.99
CA HIS A 145 6.77 16.90 -8.18
C HIS A 145 7.62 16.23 -9.28
N GLU A 146 8.49 16.92 -9.98
CA GLU A 146 9.36 16.34 -11.01
C GLU A 146 10.53 15.60 -10.37
N TYR A 147 10.26 14.50 -9.68
CA TYR A 147 11.26 13.59 -9.13
C TYR A 147 11.87 12.69 -10.21
N SER A 148 13.03 12.10 -9.90
CA SER A 148 13.66 11.04 -10.70
C SER A 148 14.10 9.92 -9.79
N TYR A 149 13.87 8.67 -10.19
CA TYR A 149 14.13 7.48 -9.39
C TYR A 149 15.13 6.55 -10.08
N GLY A 150 15.87 5.80 -9.28
CA GLY A 150 16.91 4.90 -9.76
C GLY A 150 18.32 5.35 -9.39
N PRO A 151 19.35 4.78 -9.97
CA PRO A 151 19.32 3.79 -11.04
C PRO A 151 19.10 2.36 -10.53
N ARG A 152 18.66 1.49 -11.45
CA ARG A 152 18.77 0.04 -11.30
C ARG A 152 19.53 -0.52 -12.51
N PHE A 153 20.55 -1.33 -12.23
CA PHE A 153 21.38 -1.92 -13.28
C PHE A 153 20.66 -3.07 -13.98
N LEU A 154 20.70 -3.05 -15.31
CA LEU A 154 20.33 -4.17 -16.15
C LEU A 154 21.52 -5.15 -16.28
N PRO A 155 21.29 -6.41 -16.72
CA PRO A 155 22.36 -7.39 -16.90
C PRO A 155 23.49 -6.98 -17.86
N ASP A 156 23.21 -6.07 -18.79
CA ASP A 156 24.20 -5.54 -19.74
C ASP A 156 25.04 -4.35 -19.20
N GLY A 157 24.85 -4.01 -17.93
CA GLY A 157 25.56 -2.90 -17.27
C GLY A 157 24.97 -1.52 -17.54
N SER A 158 23.91 -1.38 -18.32
CA SER A 158 23.14 -0.14 -18.42
C SER A 158 22.20 0.03 -17.22
N MET A 159 21.66 1.21 -17.07
CA MET A 159 20.83 1.58 -15.92
C MET A 159 19.45 2.05 -16.36
N ILE A 160 18.42 1.70 -15.59
CA ILE A 160 17.09 2.29 -15.73
C ILE A 160 16.90 3.40 -14.70
N VAL A 161 16.40 4.53 -15.18
CA VAL A 161 15.95 5.70 -14.40
C VAL A 161 14.54 6.05 -14.85
N THR A 162 13.68 6.47 -13.93
CA THR A 162 12.33 6.93 -14.24
C THR A 162 12.12 8.37 -13.78
N GLY A 163 11.24 9.10 -14.45
CA GLY A 163 10.93 10.48 -14.12
C GLY A 163 9.44 10.72 -13.92
N ASN A 164 9.09 11.41 -12.82
CA ASN A 164 7.73 11.87 -12.57
C ASN A 164 7.27 12.92 -13.55
N VAL A 165 5.95 13.01 -13.74
CA VAL A 165 5.29 14.18 -14.33
C VAL A 165 5.16 15.32 -13.29
N ALA A 166 5.00 16.55 -13.76
CA ALA A 166 4.52 17.66 -12.95
C ALA A 166 3.01 17.51 -12.69
N PHE A 167 2.43 18.42 -11.91
CA PHE A 167 0.99 18.54 -11.79
C PHE A 167 0.44 19.71 -12.63
N GLY A 168 -0.85 19.68 -12.92
CA GLY A 168 -1.57 20.72 -13.58
C GLY A 168 -1.66 22.00 -12.74
N ASP A 169 -1.78 23.15 -13.41
CA ASP A 169 -1.90 24.43 -12.71
C ASP A 169 -3.29 24.61 -12.07
N ASN A 170 -4.32 24.04 -12.71
CA ASN A 170 -5.71 24.11 -12.22
C ASN A 170 -6.11 22.89 -11.39
N ASP A 171 -5.46 21.76 -11.64
CA ASP A 171 -5.71 20.48 -10.96
C ASP A 171 -4.40 20.00 -10.35
N TRP A 172 -4.22 20.21 -9.06
CA TRP A 172 -2.98 19.92 -8.35
C TRP A 172 -2.55 18.44 -8.40
N TRP A 173 -3.44 17.55 -8.79
CA TRP A 173 -3.22 16.10 -8.91
C TRP A 173 -3.09 15.62 -10.37
N ALA A 174 -3.56 16.39 -11.35
CA ALA A 174 -3.54 16.00 -12.76
C ALA A 174 -2.11 16.01 -13.31
N GLY A 175 -1.65 14.89 -13.81
CA GLY A 175 -0.29 14.73 -14.32
C GLY A 175 -0.06 15.51 -15.62
N GLN A 176 1.02 16.33 -15.66
CA GLN A 176 1.47 17.07 -16.86
C GLN A 176 2.95 16.81 -17.13
N SER A 177 3.28 16.41 -18.36
CA SER A 177 4.68 16.33 -18.79
C SER A 177 5.09 17.67 -19.44
N ARG A 178 5.79 18.51 -18.64
CA ARG A 178 6.14 19.89 -19.04
C ARG A 178 7.42 19.97 -19.86
N VAL A 179 8.34 19.05 -19.63
CA VAL A 179 9.64 18.98 -20.31
C VAL A 179 9.91 17.53 -20.80
N PRO A 180 10.78 17.35 -21.81
CA PRO A 180 11.04 16.03 -22.38
C PRO A 180 11.39 14.95 -21.36
N TRP A 181 10.86 13.76 -21.63
CA TRP A 181 11.09 12.51 -20.90
C TRP A 181 10.56 12.49 -19.45
N ARG A 182 9.69 13.44 -19.06
CA ARG A 182 8.90 13.31 -17.84
C ARG A 182 7.67 12.44 -18.09
N GLY A 183 7.43 11.49 -17.19
CA GLY A 183 6.47 10.41 -17.39
C GLY A 183 7.03 9.25 -18.23
N TRP A 184 8.36 9.06 -18.20
CA TRP A 184 9.07 8.04 -18.96
C TRP A 184 10.02 7.23 -18.09
N ALA A 185 10.30 6.00 -18.54
CA ALA A 185 11.50 5.27 -18.18
C ALA A 185 12.59 5.57 -19.22
N MET A 186 13.83 5.75 -18.75
CA MET A 186 15.02 6.03 -19.54
C MET A 186 16.07 4.98 -19.25
N ARG A 187 16.76 4.50 -20.30
CA ARG A 187 17.94 3.66 -20.17
C ARG A 187 19.17 4.52 -20.35
N VAL A 188 20.11 4.46 -19.40
CA VAL A 188 21.32 5.27 -19.40
C VAL A 188 22.53 4.35 -19.24
N THR A 189 23.56 4.56 -20.07
CA THR A 189 24.84 3.85 -19.95
C THR A 189 25.83 4.64 -19.10
N LEU A 190 26.89 3.99 -18.61
CA LEU A 190 27.90 4.63 -17.77
C LEU A 190 28.71 5.72 -18.52
N ASP A 191 28.77 5.66 -19.86
CA ASP A 191 29.36 6.69 -20.71
C ASP A 191 28.40 7.84 -21.06
N GLY A 192 27.24 7.92 -20.40
CA GLY A 192 26.32 9.04 -20.49
C GLY A 192 25.38 9.02 -21.71
N LYS A 193 25.24 7.91 -22.43
CA LYS A 193 24.25 7.79 -23.48
C LYS A 193 22.89 7.46 -22.89
N MET A 194 21.87 8.24 -23.20
CA MET A 194 20.49 8.04 -22.78
C MET A 194 19.61 7.62 -23.96
N GLU A 195 18.75 6.66 -23.71
CA GLU A 195 17.75 6.18 -24.63
C GLU A 195 16.37 6.22 -23.92
N PRO A 196 15.36 6.90 -24.49
CA PRO A 196 13.98 6.77 -24.01
C PRO A 196 13.52 5.31 -24.16
N TRP A 197 12.89 4.76 -23.10
CA TRP A 197 12.57 3.34 -23.09
C TRP A 197 11.07 3.07 -23.21
N ALA A 198 10.27 3.64 -22.30
CA ALA A 198 8.82 3.46 -22.25
C ALA A 198 8.16 4.73 -21.70
N ALA A 199 6.94 5.03 -22.19
CA ALA A 199 6.15 6.17 -21.75
C ALA A 199 4.97 5.74 -20.88
N GLY A 200 4.36 6.70 -20.17
CA GLY A 200 3.08 6.48 -19.52
C GLY A 200 3.19 6.20 -18.02
N ALA A 201 4.29 6.59 -17.41
CA ALA A 201 4.44 6.65 -15.96
C ALA A 201 3.97 8.01 -15.41
N ARG A 202 3.40 8.03 -14.20
CA ARG A 202 3.00 9.25 -13.48
C ARG A 202 3.95 9.54 -12.31
N SER A 203 4.04 8.61 -11.36
CA SER A 203 4.89 8.69 -10.16
C SER A 203 5.62 7.36 -9.94
N PRO A 204 6.52 6.96 -10.85
CA PRO A 204 7.13 5.64 -10.92
C PRO A 204 8.26 5.49 -9.88
N ALA A 205 7.93 5.53 -8.59
CA ALA A 205 8.91 5.46 -7.50
C ALA A 205 9.54 4.07 -7.32
N GLY A 206 8.80 3.01 -7.67
CA GLY A 206 9.28 1.64 -7.56
C GLY A 206 9.87 1.10 -8.84
N ILE A 207 11.15 0.74 -8.79
CA ILE A 207 11.88 0.14 -9.90
C ILE A 207 12.57 -1.13 -9.41
N GLY A 208 12.37 -2.26 -10.12
CA GLY A 208 13.03 -3.52 -9.82
C GLY A 208 13.55 -4.21 -11.07
N ILE A 209 14.69 -4.90 -10.94
CA ILE A 209 15.18 -5.84 -11.93
C ILE A 209 14.98 -7.24 -11.34
N VAL A 210 14.12 -8.02 -11.98
CA VAL A 210 13.71 -9.34 -11.52
C VAL A 210 14.01 -10.35 -12.61
N ASP A 211 14.85 -11.34 -12.29
CA ASP A 211 15.38 -12.33 -13.25
C ASP A 211 15.94 -11.66 -14.54
N GLY A 212 16.54 -10.47 -14.40
CA GLY A 212 17.13 -9.70 -15.49
C GLY A 212 16.16 -8.81 -16.28
N GLU A 213 14.87 -8.84 -15.99
CA GLU A 213 13.83 -8.05 -16.67
C GLU A 213 13.41 -6.84 -15.82
N PHE A 214 13.05 -5.74 -16.47
CA PHE A 214 12.66 -4.50 -15.83
C PHE A 214 11.19 -4.53 -15.44
N PHE A 215 10.94 -4.30 -14.15
CA PHE A 215 9.61 -4.06 -13.58
C PHE A 215 9.54 -2.69 -12.91
N TYR A 216 8.38 -2.05 -13.00
CA TYR A 216 8.12 -0.86 -12.22
C TYR A 216 6.79 -0.97 -11.49
N SER A 217 6.65 -0.20 -10.40
CA SER A 217 5.37 0.00 -9.72
C SER A 217 4.94 1.46 -9.81
N GLU A 218 3.64 1.65 -9.99
CA GLU A 218 3.00 2.96 -10.11
C GLU A 218 2.16 3.26 -8.89
N ASN A 219 2.11 4.53 -8.51
CA ASN A 219 1.19 5.03 -7.50
C ASN A 219 -0.22 5.14 -8.08
N GLN A 220 -1.22 5.14 -7.21
CA GLN A 220 -2.54 5.61 -7.59
C GLN A 220 -2.46 7.06 -8.08
N GLY A 221 -3.28 7.39 -9.08
CA GLY A 221 -3.37 8.74 -9.61
C GLY A 221 -4.54 8.93 -10.56
N ASP A 222 -4.48 10.02 -11.31
CA ASP A 222 -5.30 10.20 -12.50
C ASP A 222 -4.92 9.15 -13.56
N TRP A 223 -5.88 8.76 -14.38
CA TRP A 223 -5.82 7.71 -15.40
C TRP A 223 -5.69 6.30 -14.83
N MET A 224 -4.76 6.05 -13.94
CA MET A 224 -4.54 4.75 -13.32
C MET A 224 -5.05 4.77 -11.88
N GLY A 225 -6.24 4.19 -11.69
CA GLY A 225 -7.04 4.34 -10.47
C GLY A 225 -6.56 3.54 -9.26
N SER A 226 -5.47 2.77 -9.38
CA SER A 226 -4.88 2.00 -8.30
C SER A 226 -3.39 1.79 -8.55
N GLY A 227 -2.63 1.46 -7.52
CA GLY A 227 -1.25 1.00 -7.66
C GLY A 227 -1.16 -0.33 -8.42
N TYR A 228 -0.03 -0.57 -9.10
CA TYR A 228 0.18 -1.79 -9.85
C TYR A 228 1.67 -2.05 -10.12
N ILE A 229 1.96 -3.26 -10.57
CA ILE A 229 3.28 -3.68 -11.06
C ILE A 229 3.15 -4.07 -12.52
N THR A 230 4.12 -3.62 -13.33
CA THR A 230 4.19 -3.94 -14.75
C THR A 230 5.60 -4.37 -15.15
N HIS A 231 5.70 -5.41 -15.96
CA HIS A 231 6.89 -5.73 -16.75
C HIS A 231 6.99 -4.73 -17.91
N VAL A 232 8.16 -4.13 -18.11
CA VAL A 232 8.34 -3.03 -19.06
C VAL A 232 9.35 -3.39 -20.13
N GLU A 233 8.90 -3.34 -21.37
CA GLU A 233 9.71 -3.53 -22.55
C GLU A 233 9.89 -2.21 -23.32
N LYS A 234 10.92 -2.14 -24.16
CA LYS A 234 11.15 -0.95 -24.98
C LYS A 234 10.00 -0.68 -25.93
N GLY A 235 9.45 0.52 -25.88
CA GLY A 235 8.33 0.96 -26.72
C GLY A 235 6.95 0.80 -26.06
N ASP A 236 6.87 0.28 -24.84
CA ASP A 236 5.61 0.16 -24.11
C ASP A 236 5.02 1.53 -23.70
N PHE A 237 3.69 1.59 -23.69
CA PHE A 237 2.92 2.65 -23.05
C PHE A 237 2.22 2.10 -21.81
N LEU A 238 2.50 2.71 -20.66
CA LEU A 238 2.20 2.18 -19.33
C LEU A 238 0.87 2.67 -18.72
N GLY A 239 0.14 3.52 -19.45
CA GLY A 239 -1.22 3.94 -19.09
C GLY A 239 -1.42 5.45 -18.91
N HIS A 240 -0.48 6.22 -18.36
CA HIS A 240 -0.67 7.66 -18.15
C HIS A 240 -0.30 8.49 -19.39
N PRO A 241 -1.25 9.25 -20.04
CA PRO A 241 -1.01 9.83 -21.35
C PRO A 241 -0.14 11.09 -21.36
N ALA A 242 0.16 11.72 -20.23
CA ALA A 242 0.92 12.97 -20.20
C ALA A 242 2.28 12.86 -20.90
N GLY A 243 3.02 11.77 -20.68
CA GLY A 243 4.34 11.53 -21.30
C GLY A 243 4.28 11.34 -22.81
N LEU A 244 3.13 10.96 -23.38
CA LEU A 244 2.94 10.79 -24.83
C LEU A 244 3.12 12.08 -25.63
N ARG A 245 3.12 13.26 -24.95
CA ARG A 245 3.49 14.54 -25.56
C ARG A 245 4.83 14.47 -26.30
N TRP A 246 5.73 13.59 -25.90
CA TRP A 246 7.07 13.43 -26.48
C TRP A 246 7.20 12.22 -27.41
N ALA A 247 6.11 11.50 -27.64
CA ALA A 247 6.12 10.27 -28.44
C ALA A 247 6.47 10.51 -29.93
N ASP A 248 6.25 11.72 -30.45
CA ASP A 248 6.59 12.08 -31.83
C ASP A 248 8.06 12.46 -32.05
N ARG A 249 8.87 12.50 -30.99
CA ARG A 249 10.31 12.81 -31.14
C ARG A 249 11.02 11.66 -31.83
N PRO A 250 12.04 11.95 -32.66
CA PRO A 250 12.76 10.92 -33.44
C PRO A 250 13.36 9.79 -32.58
N GLU A 251 13.74 10.13 -31.34
CA GLU A 251 14.37 9.18 -30.41
C GLU A 251 13.35 8.25 -29.72
N SER A 252 12.04 8.57 -29.83
CA SER A 252 11.00 7.82 -29.14
C SER A 252 10.76 6.43 -29.76
N PRO A 253 10.81 5.34 -28.96
CA PRO A 253 10.40 4.02 -29.41
C PRO A 253 8.87 3.81 -29.34
N VAL A 254 8.15 4.68 -28.61
CA VAL A 254 6.72 4.53 -28.34
C VAL A 254 5.89 4.91 -29.55
N LYS A 255 4.96 4.03 -29.93
CA LYS A 255 4.09 4.23 -31.11
C LYS A 255 2.72 4.80 -30.77
N VAL A 256 2.28 4.65 -29.53
CA VAL A 256 1.00 5.21 -29.03
C VAL A 256 1.08 6.73 -29.00
N ARG A 257 -0.01 7.39 -29.37
CA ARG A 257 -0.14 8.86 -29.37
C ARG A 257 -1.23 9.32 -28.41
N GLN A 258 -1.17 10.55 -27.93
CA GLN A 258 -2.22 11.12 -27.09
C GLN A 258 -3.60 11.05 -27.77
N SER A 259 -3.67 11.30 -29.07
CA SER A 259 -4.90 11.20 -29.85
C SER A 259 -5.52 9.79 -29.83
N ASP A 260 -4.70 8.73 -29.77
CA ASP A 260 -5.20 7.37 -29.71
C ASP A 260 -5.95 7.12 -28.38
N ILE A 261 -5.47 7.73 -27.31
CA ILE A 261 -6.11 7.63 -25.99
C ILE A 261 -7.31 8.57 -25.92
N TYR A 262 -7.13 9.87 -26.26
CA TYR A 262 -8.15 10.90 -26.11
C TYR A 262 -9.37 10.73 -27.02
N SER A 263 -9.23 10.03 -28.14
CA SER A 263 -10.38 9.66 -28.99
C SER A 263 -11.26 8.56 -28.37
N ARG A 264 -10.77 7.85 -27.35
CA ARG A 264 -11.46 6.72 -26.70
C ARG A 264 -11.89 7.01 -25.28
N VAL A 265 -11.16 7.87 -24.62
CA VAL A 265 -11.43 8.30 -23.24
C VAL A 265 -11.24 9.82 -23.22
N ASP A 266 -12.33 10.54 -22.98
CA ASP A 266 -12.33 12.02 -22.93
C ASP A 266 -11.31 12.52 -21.88
N PRO A 267 -10.28 13.30 -22.28
CA PRO A 267 -9.22 13.75 -21.39
C PRO A 267 -9.66 14.84 -20.41
N ARG A 268 -10.79 15.50 -20.67
CA ARG A 268 -11.37 16.57 -19.85
C ARG A 268 -10.41 17.71 -19.54
N ILE A 269 -9.69 18.13 -20.54
CA ILE A 269 -8.90 19.33 -20.51
C ILE A 269 -9.90 20.50 -20.55
N SER A 270 -9.83 21.38 -19.54
CA SER A 270 -10.59 22.64 -19.60
C SER A 270 -10.18 23.42 -20.84
N PRO A 271 -11.12 23.80 -21.73
CA PRO A 271 -10.76 24.41 -23.04
C PRO A 271 -10.06 25.76 -22.95
N GLU A 272 -10.08 26.46 -21.83
CA GLU A 272 -9.58 27.82 -21.69
C GLU A 272 -8.79 28.10 -20.41
N GLY A 273 -8.23 27.04 -19.75
CA GLY A 273 -7.48 27.23 -18.50
C GLY A 273 -8.37 27.61 -17.31
N GLY A 274 -9.67 27.42 -17.43
CA GLY A 274 -10.62 27.49 -16.31
C GLY A 274 -10.52 26.25 -15.39
N PRO A 275 -11.26 26.24 -14.28
CA PRO A 275 -11.29 25.10 -13.40
C PRO A 275 -11.79 23.86 -14.15
N TYR A 276 -11.22 22.72 -13.81
CA TYR A 276 -11.64 21.43 -14.31
C TYR A 276 -13.13 21.20 -14.04
N VAL A 277 -13.91 21.06 -15.10
CA VAL A 277 -15.34 20.73 -15.00
C VAL A 277 -15.46 19.22 -15.11
N LYS A 278 -15.70 18.58 -13.99
CA LYS A 278 -16.10 17.16 -13.96
C LYS A 278 -17.40 17.05 -14.72
N PRO A 279 -17.49 16.38 -15.85
CA PRO A 279 -18.75 16.32 -16.58
C PRO A 279 -19.75 15.47 -15.84
N GLU A 280 -20.94 15.94 -15.83
CA GLU A 280 -22.12 15.25 -15.33
C GLU A 280 -22.44 13.94 -16.07
N ASN A 281 -21.81 13.72 -17.23
CA ASN A 281 -22.11 12.62 -18.17
C ASN A 281 -20.96 11.64 -18.39
N LEU A 282 -20.10 11.38 -17.42
CA LEU A 282 -19.24 10.19 -17.50
C LEU A 282 -20.14 8.96 -17.57
N PRO A 283 -19.96 8.08 -18.57
CA PRO A 283 -20.60 6.78 -18.49
C PRO A 283 -20.23 6.18 -17.13
N GLU A 284 -21.22 5.77 -16.35
CA GLU A 284 -21.06 5.27 -14.99
C GLU A 284 -19.98 4.17 -14.94
N ARG A 285 -19.96 3.28 -15.92
CA ARG A 285 -18.93 2.25 -16.05
C ARG A 285 -17.64 2.78 -16.70
N GLY A 286 -17.69 3.51 -17.80
CA GLY A 286 -16.54 3.90 -18.62
C GLY A 286 -15.80 2.70 -19.26
N LYS A 287 -14.53 2.88 -19.61
CA LYS A 287 -13.66 1.83 -20.14
C LYS A 287 -12.58 1.45 -19.10
N ALA A 288 -12.19 0.18 -19.06
CA ALA A 288 -10.97 -0.26 -18.39
C ALA A 288 -9.77 -0.14 -19.33
N LEU A 289 -8.55 -0.05 -18.79
CA LEU A 289 -7.32 0.07 -19.61
C LEU A 289 -7.20 -1.05 -20.65
N PHE A 290 -7.50 -2.29 -20.26
CA PHE A 290 -7.39 -3.44 -21.15
C PHE A 290 -8.35 -3.36 -22.35
N GLU A 291 -9.49 -2.67 -22.22
CA GLU A 291 -10.44 -2.48 -23.30
C GLU A 291 -9.88 -1.50 -24.33
N VAL A 292 -9.22 -0.43 -23.86
CA VAL A 292 -8.49 0.51 -24.74
C VAL A 292 -7.29 -0.20 -25.38
N ALA A 293 -6.58 -1.05 -24.64
CA ALA A 293 -5.44 -1.82 -25.14
C ALA A 293 -5.80 -2.81 -26.26
N LYS A 294 -7.04 -3.30 -26.31
CA LYS A 294 -7.53 -4.13 -27.44
C LYS A 294 -7.62 -3.35 -28.76
N GLU A 295 -7.83 -2.04 -28.67
CA GLU A 295 -8.00 -1.16 -29.83
C GLU A 295 -6.70 -0.43 -30.21
N VAL A 296 -5.79 -0.25 -29.25
CA VAL A 296 -4.54 0.49 -29.41
C VAL A 296 -3.34 -0.40 -29.08
N PRO A 297 -2.67 -0.97 -30.07
CA PRO A 297 -1.46 -1.77 -29.86
C PRO A 297 -0.34 -0.94 -29.20
N GLY A 298 0.42 -1.55 -28.32
CA GLY A 298 1.52 -0.90 -27.57
C GLY A 298 1.14 -0.42 -26.18
N ILE A 299 -0.13 -0.54 -25.78
CA ILE A 299 -0.55 -0.33 -24.39
C ILE A 299 -0.22 -1.58 -23.56
N LYS A 300 0.56 -1.41 -22.50
CA LYS A 300 0.91 -2.47 -21.57
C LYS A 300 -0.09 -2.51 -20.42
N THR A 301 -0.72 -3.65 -20.20
CA THR A 301 -1.59 -3.84 -19.04
C THR A 301 -0.78 -4.28 -17.82
N PRO A 302 -1.19 -3.92 -16.58
CA PRO A 302 -0.53 -4.35 -15.36
C PRO A 302 -0.37 -5.87 -15.28
N ALA A 303 0.79 -6.33 -14.81
CA ALA A 303 1.02 -7.73 -14.47
C ALA A 303 0.28 -8.11 -13.17
N VAL A 304 0.33 -7.22 -12.16
CA VAL A 304 -0.36 -7.37 -10.89
C VAL A 304 -0.88 -6.02 -10.42
N TRP A 305 -2.17 -5.93 -10.18
CA TRP A 305 -2.78 -4.79 -9.51
C TRP A 305 -2.59 -4.88 -8.00
N LEU A 306 -2.33 -3.74 -7.37
CA LEU A 306 -2.24 -3.57 -5.92
C LEU A 306 -3.44 -2.73 -5.48
N PRO A 307 -4.53 -3.35 -5.01
CA PRO A 307 -5.76 -2.63 -4.72
C PRO A 307 -5.56 -1.44 -3.78
N HIS A 308 -6.09 -0.31 -4.23
CA HIS A 308 -5.93 0.98 -3.58
C HIS A 308 -6.36 0.95 -2.13
N GLY A 309 -5.53 1.53 -1.27
CA GLY A 309 -5.77 1.58 0.17
C GLY A 309 -5.60 0.24 0.89
N ILE A 310 -5.52 -0.89 0.17
CA ILE A 310 -5.40 -2.22 0.74
C ILE A 310 -3.95 -2.71 0.66
N LEU A 311 -3.38 -2.79 -0.54
CA LEU A 311 -2.01 -3.26 -0.75
C LEU A 311 -1.03 -2.15 -1.16
N GLY A 312 -1.52 -0.97 -1.45
CA GLY A 312 -0.70 0.19 -1.75
C GLY A 312 -1.51 1.45 -2.03
N ILE A 313 -0.91 2.59 -1.77
CA ILE A 313 -1.35 3.93 -2.16
C ILE A 313 -0.22 4.61 -2.92
N SER A 314 0.99 4.55 -2.36
CA SER A 314 2.21 5.16 -2.90
C SER A 314 3.32 4.13 -2.92
N THR A 315 3.25 3.21 -3.90
CA THR A 315 4.24 2.13 -4.06
C THR A 315 5.62 2.72 -4.34
N SER A 316 6.67 2.17 -3.72
CA SER A 316 7.95 2.88 -3.62
C SER A 316 9.17 2.12 -4.11
N ASP A 317 9.33 0.87 -3.78
CA ASP A 317 10.49 0.05 -4.16
C ASP A 317 10.09 -1.38 -4.48
N ILE A 318 10.87 -2.03 -5.32
CA ILE A 318 10.74 -3.45 -5.66
C ILE A 318 12.06 -4.14 -5.39
N THR A 319 12.04 -5.19 -4.56
CA THR A 319 13.18 -6.08 -4.37
C THR A 319 12.75 -7.54 -4.42
N THR A 320 13.63 -8.44 -4.85
CA THR A 320 13.36 -9.87 -4.89
C THR A 320 13.92 -10.54 -3.64
N ILE A 321 13.12 -11.41 -3.00
CA ILE A 321 13.57 -12.22 -1.87
C ILE A 321 14.64 -13.20 -2.35
N PRO A 322 15.82 -13.25 -1.72
CA PRO A 322 16.87 -14.21 -2.08
C PRO A 322 16.37 -15.66 -2.01
N LYS A 323 16.88 -16.51 -2.91
CA LYS A 323 16.46 -17.93 -3.01
C LYS A 323 17.22 -18.84 -2.02
N ASP A 324 18.04 -18.28 -1.14
CA ASP A 324 18.89 -18.99 -0.17
C ASP A 324 18.14 -19.45 1.10
N HIS A 325 16.85 -19.14 1.21
CA HIS A 325 15.97 -19.41 2.35
C HIS A 325 16.35 -18.71 3.68
N LEU A 326 17.32 -17.80 3.69
CA LEU A 326 17.67 -17.05 4.89
C LEU A 326 16.54 -16.12 5.35
N PHE A 327 15.63 -15.73 4.44
CA PHE A 327 14.45 -14.90 4.73
C PHE A 327 13.14 -15.72 4.67
N GLY A 328 13.18 -17.03 4.91
CA GLY A 328 12.00 -17.88 5.00
C GLY A 328 11.56 -18.49 3.67
N PRO A 329 10.26 -18.84 3.51
CA PRO A 329 9.81 -19.73 2.44
C PRO A 329 9.56 -19.05 1.09
N PHE A 330 9.62 -17.71 0.99
CA PHE A 330 9.14 -16.94 -0.16
C PHE A 330 10.23 -16.59 -1.18
N GLY A 331 11.35 -17.28 -1.19
CA GLY A 331 12.47 -17.03 -2.10
C GLY A 331 12.06 -16.91 -3.57
N GLY A 332 12.57 -15.89 -4.25
CA GLY A 332 12.27 -15.57 -5.66
C GLY A 332 11.00 -14.72 -5.88
N GLN A 333 10.22 -14.45 -4.84
CA GLN A 333 9.07 -13.54 -4.95
C GLN A 333 9.50 -12.08 -4.71
N MET A 334 8.68 -11.14 -5.16
CA MET A 334 8.95 -9.71 -4.97
C MET A 334 8.39 -9.22 -3.64
N LEU A 335 9.09 -8.27 -3.03
CA LEU A 335 8.57 -7.37 -2.02
C LEU A 335 8.41 -5.99 -2.63
N VAL A 336 7.28 -5.36 -2.35
CA VAL A 336 6.93 -4.01 -2.83
C VAL A 336 6.64 -3.14 -1.62
N GLY A 337 7.43 -2.08 -1.45
CA GLY A 337 7.24 -1.10 -0.40
C GLY A 337 6.11 -0.13 -0.71
N ASP A 338 5.47 0.41 0.31
CA ASP A 338 4.50 1.50 0.19
C ASP A 338 4.82 2.63 1.17
N GLN A 339 5.03 3.82 0.61
CA GLN A 339 5.31 5.00 1.40
C GLN A 339 4.06 5.49 2.15
N GLY A 340 2.90 5.50 1.51
CA GLY A 340 1.68 6.05 2.10
C GLY A 340 1.18 5.25 3.29
N GLN A 341 1.20 3.93 3.21
CA GLN A 341 0.66 3.05 4.25
C GLN A 341 1.71 2.40 5.16
N SER A 342 3.00 2.76 5.01
CA SER A 342 4.08 2.25 5.87
C SER A 342 4.07 0.72 5.98
N LYS A 343 3.97 0.04 4.82
CA LYS A 343 3.90 -1.42 4.74
C LYS A 343 4.63 -1.99 3.53
N ILE A 344 4.76 -3.30 3.51
CA ILE A 344 5.33 -4.08 2.40
C ILE A 344 4.31 -5.12 1.97
N SER A 345 4.06 -5.20 0.66
CA SER A 345 3.28 -6.25 0.01
C SER A 345 4.21 -7.27 -0.63
N ARG A 346 3.80 -8.54 -0.66
CA ARG A 346 4.50 -9.63 -1.33
C ARG A 346 3.78 -10.01 -2.62
N VAL A 347 4.54 -10.16 -3.70
CA VAL A 347 4.02 -10.43 -5.04
C VAL A 347 4.67 -11.69 -5.60
N PHE A 348 3.85 -12.59 -6.11
CA PHE A 348 4.27 -13.77 -6.85
C PHE A 348 3.77 -13.67 -8.29
N LEU A 349 4.63 -14.06 -9.22
CA LEU A 349 4.38 -13.98 -10.65
C LEU A 349 4.37 -15.35 -11.32
N GLU A 350 3.65 -15.43 -12.43
CA GLU A 350 3.76 -16.48 -13.41
C GLU A 350 3.68 -15.89 -14.83
N LYS A 351 4.16 -16.63 -15.81
CA LYS A 351 4.08 -16.23 -17.22
C LYS A 351 3.15 -17.18 -17.96
N VAL A 352 2.01 -16.67 -18.44
CA VAL A 352 0.98 -17.42 -19.15
C VAL A 352 0.81 -16.84 -20.55
N LYS A 353 0.92 -17.67 -21.58
CA LYS A 353 0.83 -17.24 -23.00
C LYS A 353 1.73 -16.03 -23.31
N GLY A 354 2.94 -16.01 -22.70
CA GLY A 354 3.91 -14.93 -22.89
C GLY A 354 3.66 -13.66 -22.08
N GLN A 355 2.57 -13.57 -21.32
CA GLN A 355 2.22 -12.41 -20.49
C GLN A 355 2.48 -12.70 -19.00
N TYR A 356 3.02 -11.72 -18.29
CA TYR A 356 3.11 -11.77 -16.84
C TYR A 356 1.76 -11.52 -16.19
N GLN A 357 1.48 -12.30 -15.17
CA GLN A 357 0.34 -12.20 -14.28
C GLN A 357 0.72 -12.75 -12.91
N GLY A 358 -0.15 -12.61 -11.92
CA GLY A 358 0.11 -13.15 -10.61
C GLY A 358 -0.74 -12.51 -9.54
N GLY A 359 -0.32 -12.71 -8.30
CA GLY A 359 -1.05 -12.20 -7.16
C GLY A 359 -0.19 -11.45 -6.17
N ALA A 360 -0.87 -10.66 -5.35
CA ALA A 360 -0.30 -9.90 -4.27
C ALA A 360 -1.02 -10.21 -2.95
N VAL A 361 -0.26 -10.22 -1.87
CA VAL A 361 -0.73 -10.36 -0.49
C VAL A 361 0.01 -9.39 0.40
N LEU A 362 -0.59 -9.01 1.53
CA LEU A 362 0.15 -8.28 2.57
C LEU A 362 1.32 -9.14 3.06
N PHE A 363 2.45 -8.52 3.33
CA PHE A 363 3.61 -9.20 3.91
C PHE A 363 3.92 -8.69 5.31
N ARG A 364 4.06 -7.37 5.47
CA ARG A 364 4.42 -6.75 6.74
C ARG A 364 3.91 -5.32 6.81
N GLU A 365 3.26 -4.97 7.92
CA GLU A 365 2.84 -3.60 8.20
C GLU A 365 3.39 -3.11 9.55
N GLY A 366 3.07 -1.87 9.93
CA GLY A 366 3.51 -1.28 11.18
C GLY A 366 4.92 -0.68 11.17
N PHE A 367 5.44 -0.30 10.00
CA PHE A 367 6.68 0.45 9.89
C PHE A 367 6.53 1.84 10.50
N ARG A 368 7.65 2.38 11.00
CA ARG A 368 7.68 3.65 11.73
C ARG A 368 7.41 4.87 10.87
N SER A 369 7.67 4.77 9.57
CA SER A 369 7.39 5.79 8.56
C SER A 369 7.13 5.14 7.22
N GLY A 370 6.90 5.92 6.17
CA GLY A 370 6.68 5.42 4.83
C GLY A 370 7.84 4.59 4.30
N VAL A 371 7.60 3.36 3.89
CA VAL A 371 8.62 2.49 3.29
C VAL A 371 9.04 3.09 1.96
N MET A 372 10.31 3.48 1.83
CA MET A 372 10.80 4.16 0.62
C MET A 372 11.82 3.34 -0.15
N ARG A 373 12.79 2.72 0.53
CA ARG A 373 13.83 1.89 -0.10
C ARG A 373 14.16 0.67 0.73
N MET A 374 14.48 -0.42 0.05
CA MET A 374 14.79 -1.71 0.65
C MET A 374 16.10 -2.26 0.11
N THR A 375 16.89 -2.92 0.96
CA THR A 375 18.10 -3.65 0.55
C THR A 375 18.35 -4.85 1.46
N TRP A 376 18.95 -5.89 0.91
CA TRP A 376 19.30 -7.11 1.65
C TRP A 376 20.62 -6.98 2.38
N GLY A 377 20.66 -7.33 3.64
CA GLY A 377 21.90 -7.51 4.39
C GLY A 377 22.59 -8.84 4.05
N HIS A 378 23.90 -8.91 4.30
CA HIS A 378 24.66 -10.16 4.10
C HIS A 378 24.22 -11.30 5.03
N ASP A 379 23.48 -11.00 6.06
CA ASP A 379 22.88 -11.96 7.01
C ASP A 379 21.47 -12.42 6.61
N GLY A 380 21.02 -12.03 5.42
CA GLY A 380 19.69 -12.37 4.90
C GLY A 380 18.56 -11.53 5.47
N SER A 381 18.82 -10.52 6.33
CA SER A 381 17.79 -9.58 6.79
C SER A 381 17.49 -8.50 5.76
N LEU A 382 16.30 -7.92 5.83
CA LEU A 382 15.86 -6.82 4.96
C LEU A 382 15.99 -5.48 5.69
N TYR A 383 16.83 -4.57 5.18
CA TYR A 383 16.88 -3.20 5.66
C TYR A 383 15.90 -2.32 4.91
N VAL A 384 15.18 -1.47 5.65
CA VAL A 384 14.10 -0.64 5.16
C VAL A 384 14.34 0.81 5.55
N GLY A 385 14.68 1.62 4.57
CA GLY A 385 14.81 3.06 4.69
C GLY A 385 13.46 3.75 4.48
N GLN A 386 13.10 4.66 5.38
CA GLN A 386 11.75 5.18 5.51
C GLN A 386 11.73 6.71 5.54
N THR A 387 10.63 7.30 5.04
CA THR A 387 10.39 8.74 5.08
C THR A 387 8.92 9.06 4.82
N ASN A 388 8.40 10.11 5.46
CA ASN A 388 7.10 10.72 5.13
C ASN A 388 7.26 11.98 4.25
N ARG A 389 8.50 12.36 3.87
CA ARG A 389 8.76 13.55 3.07
C ARG A 389 8.21 13.40 1.65
N GLY A 390 7.51 14.42 1.20
CA GLY A 390 6.89 14.52 -0.13
C GLY A 390 5.48 13.96 -0.20
N TRP A 391 5.14 12.97 0.61
CA TRP A 391 3.81 12.43 0.80
C TRP A 391 3.66 11.89 2.22
N GLY A 392 2.57 12.17 2.89
CA GLY A 392 2.31 11.67 4.25
C GLY A 392 2.30 10.14 4.34
N SER A 393 2.59 9.62 5.51
CA SER A 393 2.55 8.18 5.79
C SER A 393 1.82 7.86 7.08
N THR A 394 1.31 6.63 7.19
CA THR A 394 0.60 6.18 8.40
C THR A 394 1.51 5.94 9.60
N GLY A 395 2.81 5.83 9.40
CA GLY A 395 3.78 5.64 10.48
C GLY A 395 3.90 6.87 11.39
N PRO A 396 4.22 6.68 12.67
CA PRO A 396 4.26 7.76 13.65
C PRO A 396 5.50 8.67 13.58
N ASP A 397 6.53 8.28 12.82
CA ASP A 397 7.80 9.02 12.73
C ASP A 397 7.96 9.67 11.35
N ASP A 398 8.71 10.79 11.29
CA ASP A 398 9.02 11.44 10.02
C ASP A 398 9.95 10.60 9.14
N TYR A 399 10.83 9.83 9.75
CA TYR A 399 11.76 8.91 9.08
C TYR A 399 12.22 7.82 10.05
N ALA A 400 12.66 6.71 9.48
CA ALA A 400 13.27 5.62 10.25
C ALA A 400 14.21 4.78 9.37
N LEU A 401 15.05 4.01 10.02
CA LEU A 401 15.76 2.87 9.42
C LEU A 401 15.45 1.65 10.27
N GLN A 402 14.81 0.65 9.67
CA GLN A 402 14.44 -0.58 10.34
C GLN A 402 15.02 -1.79 9.61
N ARG A 403 15.18 -2.86 10.34
CA ARG A 403 15.63 -4.17 9.85
C ARG A 403 14.55 -5.19 10.13
N VAL A 404 14.13 -5.93 9.11
CA VAL A 404 13.20 -7.04 9.22
C VAL A 404 14.00 -8.34 9.24
N VAL A 405 13.81 -9.14 10.27
CA VAL A 405 14.58 -10.37 10.52
C VAL A 405 13.62 -11.53 10.56
N TYR A 406 13.88 -12.56 9.73
CA TYR A 406 13.15 -13.81 9.81
C TYR A 406 13.52 -14.56 11.11
N THR A 407 12.49 -14.98 11.87
CA THR A 407 12.68 -15.61 13.18
C THR A 407 13.02 -17.10 13.10
N GLY A 408 13.08 -17.67 11.90
CA GLY A 408 13.25 -19.12 11.69
C GLY A 408 11.94 -19.90 11.78
N ARG A 409 10.80 -19.25 12.05
CA ARG A 409 9.48 -19.87 12.14
C ARG A 409 8.67 -19.60 10.88
N THR A 410 8.23 -20.65 10.21
CA THR A 410 7.40 -20.51 9.00
C THR A 410 5.95 -20.21 9.38
N PRO A 411 5.35 -19.10 8.89
CA PRO A 411 3.92 -18.83 9.09
C PRO A 411 3.06 -19.84 8.33
N PHE A 412 1.83 -20.09 8.76
CA PHE A 412 0.82 -20.66 7.87
C PHE A 412 0.29 -19.57 6.97
N GLU A 413 0.62 -19.65 5.66
CA GLU A 413 0.45 -18.55 4.73
C GLU A 413 0.19 -19.06 3.30
N ILE A 414 -0.46 -18.25 2.47
CA ILE A 414 -0.50 -18.45 1.02
C ILE A 414 0.94 -18.36 0.48
N LEU A 415 1.47 -19.44 -0.07
CA LEU A 415 2.80 -19.42 -0.71
C LEU A 415 2.70 -18.73 -2.07
N LYS A 416 1.75 -19.19 -2.91
CA LYS A 416 1.41 -18.59 -4.21
C LYS A 416 0.04 -19.03 -4.68
N ILE A 417 -0.50 -18.33 -5.66
CA ILE A 417 -1.69 -18.73 -6.41
C ILE A 417 -1.29 -18.78 -7.88
N SER A 418 -1.72 -19.81 -8.59
CA SER A 418 -1.51 -19.98 -10.02
C SER A 418 -2.85 -20.12 -10.73
N ALA A 419 -3.00 -19.46 -11.87
CA ALA A 419 -4.15 -19.65 -12.73
C ALA A 419 -4.18 -21.05 -13.31
N GLN A 420 -5.37 -21.54 -13.56
CA GLN A 420 -5.61 -22.85 -14.14
C GLN A 420 -6.69 -22.74 -15.24
N PRO A 421 -6.82 -23.71 -16.14
CA PRO A 421 -7.81 -23.64 -17.24
C PRO A 421 -9.27 -23.41 -16.81
N ASP A 422 -9.59 -23.69 -15.56
CA ASP A 422 -10.94 -23.64 -15.01
C ASP A 422 -10.99 -23.16 -13.55
N GLY A 423 -9.98 -22.43 -13.08
CA GLY A 423 -9.97 -21.91 -11.71
C GLY A 423 -8.59 -21.50 -11.24
N PHE A 424 -8.31 -21.74 -9.96
CA PHE A 424 -7.02 -21.43 -9.32
C PHE A 424 -6.46 -22.63 -8.57
N GLU A 425 -5.14 -22.74 -8.51
CA GLU A 425 -4.42 -23.57 -7.55
C GLU A 425 -3.75 -22.67 -6.52
N ILE A 426 -4.06 -22.90 -5.24
CA ILE A 426 -3.48 -22.17 -4.11
C ILE A 426 -2.49 -23.11 -3.41
N GLU A 427 -1.25 -22.69 -3.31
CA GLU A 427 -0.19 -23.39 -2.58
C GLU A 427 0.07 -22.69 -1.26
N PHE A 428 0.26 -23.48 -0.17
CA PHE A 428 0.45 -23.01 1.18
C PHE A 428 1.83 -23.38 1.71
N THR A 429 2.34 -22.61 2.65
CA THR A 429 3.62 -22.87 3.33
C THR A 429 3.58 -24.11 4.22
N GLN A 430 2.40 -24.46 4.74
CA GLN A 430 2.14 -25.61 5.60
C GLN A 430 0.92 -26.39 5.09
N PRO A 431 0.77 -27.68 5.42
CA PRO A 431 -0.43 -28.43 5.07
C PRO A 431 -1.71 -27.83 5.69
N VAL A 432 -2.77 -27.72 4.89
CA VAL A 432 -4.10 -27.32 5.34
C VAL A 432 -4.79 -28.46 6.08
N ASP A 433 -5.64 -28.14 7.04
CA ASP A 433 -6.64 -29.09 7.55
C ASP A 433 -7.65 -29.40 6.45
N LYS A 434 -7.79 -30.68 6.15
CA LYS A 434 -8.62 -31.13 5.03
C LYS A 434 -10.11 -30.76 5.20
N ALA A 435 -10.62 -30.81 6.42
CA ALA A 435 -12.02 -30.52 6.68
C ALA A 435 -12.32 -29.04 6.41
N SER A 436 -11.46 -28.13 6.90
CA SER A 436 -11.59 -26.69 6.63
C SER A 436 -11.35 -26.35 5.16
N ALA A 437 -10.43 -27.03 4.50
CA ALA A 437 -10.12 -26.81 3.08
C ALA A 437 -11.21 -27.33 2.12
N GLU A 438 -12.01 -28.31 2.52
CA GLU A 438 -13.12 -28.83 1.74
C GLU A 438 -14.48 -28.14 2.04
N ASP A 439 -14.48 -27.18 2.97
CA ASP A 439 -15.67 -26.35 3.25
C ASP A 439 -15.68 -25.14 2.32
N VAL A 440 -16.67 -25.09 1.42
CA VAL A 440 -16.83 -23.97 0.46
C VAL A 440 -17.06 -22.62 1.13
N ASN A 441 -17.66 -22.61 2.33
CA ASN A 441 -17.90 -21.39 3.07
C ASN A 441 -16.59 -20.73 3.58
N GLY A 442 -15.50 -21.49 3.55
CA GLY A 442 -14.17 -20.99 3.85
C GLY A 442 -13.53 -20.12 2.76
N TYR A 443 -14.23 -19.92 1.63
CA TYR A 443 -13.70 -19.20 0.45
C TYR A 443 -14.68 -18.16 -0.04
N ASP A 444 -14.12 -17.05 -0.52
CA ASP A 444 -14.87 -16.02 -1.26
C ASP A 444 -14.00 -15.49 -2.41
N ILE A 445 -14.56 -15.44 -3.62
CA ILE A 445 -13.85 -14.95 -4.80
C ILE A 445 -14.73 -13.93 -5.51
N THR A 446 -14.21 -12.70 -5.67
CA THR A 446 -14.87 -11.61 -6.40
C THR A 446 -13.95 -11.09 -7.49
N GLY A 447 -14.39 -11.08 -8.72
CA GLY A 447 -13.66 -10.48 -9.84
C GLY A 447 -14.09 -9.03 -10.05
N PHE A 448 -13.15 -8.11 -10.29
CA PHE A 448 -13.40 -6.69 -10.52
C PHE A 448 -12.27 -6.04 -11.31
N ILE A 449 -12.46 -4.78 -11.75
CA ILE A 449 -11.43 -3.97 -12.43
C ILE A 449 -11.60 -2.49 -12.06
N TYR A 450 -10.63 -1.66 -12.44
CA TYR A 450 -10.67 -0.22 -12.30
C TYR A 450 -11.00 0.48 -13.62
N LYS A 451 -11.72 1.58 -13.53
CA LYS A 451 -11.99 2.48 -14.65
C LYS A 451 -10.70 3.17 -15.09
N TYR A 452 -10.50 3.28 -16.38
CA TYR A 452 -9.44 4.08 -16.99
C TYR A 452 -10.00 5.44 -17.40
N HIS A 453 -9.65 6.49 -16.68
CA HIS A 453 -10.21 7.83 -16.88
C HIS A 453 -9.30 8.92 -16.27
N PRO A 454 -9.44 10.20 -16.68
CA PRO A 454 -8.56 11.28 -16.23
C PRO A 454 -8.82 11.76 -14.80
N VAL A 455 -9.78 11.21 -14.07
CA VAL A 455 -10.07 11.59 -12.68
C VAL A 455 -9.15 10.84 -11.73
N TYR A 456 -8.72 11.47 -10.65
CA TYR A 456 -7.86 10.86 -9.65
C TYR A 456 -8.57 9.68 -8.96
N GLY A 457 -7.87 8.55 -8.87
CA GLY A 457 -8.42 7.32 -8.34
C GLY A 457 -9.44 6.67 -9.29
N SER A 458 -9.97 5.55 -8.90
CA SER A 458 -11.06 4.90 -9.63
C SER A 458 -11.90 4.07 -8.69
N PRO A 459 -13.23 4.11 -8.84
CA PRO A 459 -14.06 3.11 -8.22
C PRO A 459 -13.80 1.74 -8.85
N VAL A 460 -14.06 0.71 -8.10
CA VAL A 460 -14.19 -0.65 -8.64
C VAL A 460 -15.39 -0.69 -9.57
N ILE A 461 -15.21 -1.28 -10.74
CA ILE A 461 -16.28 -1.51 -11.73
C ILE A 461 -16.36 -2.99 -12.09
N ASP A 462 -17.53 -3.40 -12.58
CA ASP A 462 -17.80 -4.78 -13.03
C ASP A 462 -17.50 -5.84 -11.96
N ASP A 463 -17.70 -5.53 -10.69
CA ASP A 463 -17.55 -6.51 -9.63
C ASP A 463 -18.57 -7.65 -9.80
N GLN A 464 -18.08 -8.87 -9.66
CA GLN A 464 -18.86 -10.09 -9.84
C GLN A 464 -18.33 -11.19 -8.94
N ASN A 465 -19.24 -11.82 -8.22
CA ASN A 465 -18.91 -13.03 -7.47
C ASN A 465 -18.57 -14.19 -8.42
N CYS A 466 -17.48 -14.89 -8.14
CA CYS A 466 -17.02 -16.06 -8.88
C CYS A 466 -17.35 -17.33 -8.07
N ALA A 467 -18.31 -18.11 -8.56
CA ALA A 467 -18.82 -19.26 -7.83
C ALA A 467 -17.82 -20.45 -7.82
N ILE A 468 -17.54 -21.00 -6.65
CA ILE A 468 -16.72 -22.21 -6.52
C ILE A 468 -17.63 -23.42 -6.73
N LYS A 469 -17.28 -24.27 -7.69
CA LYS A 469 -18.04 -25.47 -8.09
C LYS A 469 -17.38 -26.77 -7.65
N GLY A 470 -16.10 -26.74 -7.33
CA GLY A 470 -15.38 -27.91 -6.89
C GLY A 470 -14.09 -27.56 -6.16
N ILE A 471 -13.72 -28.42 -5.23
CA ILE A 471 -12.52 -28.30 -4.40
C ILE A 471 -11.77 -29.63 -4.43
N LYS A 472 -10.44 -29.57 -4.58
CA LYS A 472 -9.58 -30.71 -4.49
C LYS A 472 -8.33 -30.35 -3.70
N VAL A 473 -8.10 -31.06 -2.61
CA VAL A 473 -6.89 -30.93 -1.78
C VAL A 473 -5.86 -31.95 -2.25
N SER A 474 -4.60 -31.56 -2.36
CA SER A 474 -3.49 -32.45 -2.70
C SER A 474 -3.24 -33.47 -1.57
N SER A 475 -2.58 -34.57 -1.90
CA SER A 475 -2.31 -35.64 -0.92
C SER A 475 -1.42 -35.22 0.24
N ASP A 476 -0.52 -34.25 0.01
CA ASP A 476 0.35 -33.65 1.03
C ASP A 476 -0.31 -32.48 1.78
N GLY A 477 -1.53 -32.12 1.42
CA GLY A 477 -2.28 -31.02 2.03
C GLY A 477 -1.75 -29.62 1.69
N LYS A 478 -0.70 -29.48 0.88
CA LYS A 478 -0.09 -28.17 0.62
C LYS A 478 -0.71 -27.41 -0.52
N LYS A 479 -1.61 -28.03 -1.29
CA LYS A 479 -2.28 -27.39 -2.43
C LYS A 479 -3.78 -27.59 -2.37
N VAL A 480 -4.50 -26.53 -2.69
CA VAL A 480 -5.94 -26.55 -2.90
C VAL A 480 -6.25 -26.06 -4.31
N ARG A 481 -6.84 -26.92 -5.09
CA ARG A 481 -7.31 -26.63 -6.45
C ARG A 481 -8.79 -26.31 -6.42
N LEU A 482 -9.15 -25.12 -6.88
CA LEU A 482 -10.52 -24.63 -6.97
C LEU A 482 -11.01 -24.65 -8.40
N LEU A 483 -12.18 -25.27 -8.65
CA LEU A 483 -12.97 -25.10 -9.86
C LEU A 483 -13.85 -23.87 -9.68
N VAL A 484 -13.64 -22.83 -10.50
CA VAL A 484 -14.27 -21.52 -10.36
C VAL A 484 -15.02 -21.15 -11.62
N GLU A 485 -16.32 -20.84 -11.48
CA GLU A 485 -17.15 -20.30 -12.55
C GLU A 485 -17.13 -18.77 -12.50
N GLY A 486 -17.12 -18.12 -13.67
CA GLY A 486 -17.14 -16.67 -13.78
C GLY A 486 -15.75 -16.02 -13.78
N LEU A 487 -14.69 -16.79 -14.05
CA LEU A 487 -13.35 -16.23 -14.28
C LEU A 487 -13.36 -15.29 -15.50
N ARG A 488 -12.69 -14.16 -15.35
CA ARG A 488 -12.58 -13.15 -16.42
C ARG A 488 -11.12 -12.77 -16.66
N GLU A 489 -10.65 -12.95 -17.88
CA GLU A 489 -9.33 -12.44 -18.28
C GLU A 489 -9.29 -10.91 -18.20
N LYS A 490 -8.14 -10.37 -17.78
CA LYS A 490 -7.86 -8.94 -17.56
C LYS A 490 -8.50 -8.34 -16.32
N TYR A 491 -9.09 -9.17 -15.46
CA TYR A 491 -9.68 -8.75 -14.19
C TYR A 491 -8.82 -9.15 -13.00
N ILE A 492 -9.00 -8.40 -11.91
CA ILE A 492 -8.46 -8.71 -10.59
C ILE A 492 -9.45 -9.66 -9.92
N HIS A 493 -8.93 -10.70 -9.27
CA HIS A 493 -9.73 -11.61 -8.44
C HIS A 493 -9.29 -11.46 -6.98
N GLU A 494 -10.16 -10.88 -6.15
CA GLU A 494 -10.00 -10.91 -4.70
C GLU A 494 -10.33 -12.33 -4.23
N ILE A 495 -9.38 -12.99 -3.60
CA ILE A 495 -9.50 -14.38 -3.11
C ILE A 495 -9.35 -14.35 -1.59
N LYS A 496 -10.45 -14.51 -0.89
CA LYS A 496 -10.52 -14.57 0.58
C LYS A 496 -10.64 -15.99 1.06
N LEU A 497 -9.86 -16.34 2.08
CA LEU A 497 -9.74 -17.69 2.65
C LEU A 497 -9.97 -17.68 4.19
N PRO A 498 -11.05 -17.05 4.70
CA PRO A 498 -11.21 -16.82 6.14
C PRO A 498 -11.45 -18.10 6.95
N GLY A 499 -11.87 -19.19 6.29
CA GLY A 499 -12.21 -20.45 6.94
C GLY A 499 -11.05 -21.45 7.01
N LEU A 500 -9.94 -21.22 6.30
CA LEU A 500 -8.85 -22.19 6.20
C LEU A 500 -8.01 -22.22 7.46
N LYS A 501 -7.64 -23.45 7.85
CA LYS A 501 -6.76 -23.73 8.98
C LYS A 501 -5.67 -24.72 8.57
N ASN A 502 -4.55 -24.72 9.29
CA ASN A 502 -3.55 -25.80 9.19
C ASN A 502 -3.91 -26.98 10.10
N GLY A 503 -3.09 -28.03 10.07
CA GLY A 503 -3.31 -29.22 10.89
C GLY A 503 -3.27 -28.99 12.41
N GLU A 504 -2.75 -27.85 12.87
CA GLU A 504 -2.73 -27.41 14.27
C GLU A 504 -3.95 -26.54 14.64
N GLY A 505 -4.81 -26.23 13.68
CA GLY A 505 -5.98 -25.37 13.87
C GLY A 505 -5.71 -23.88 13.76
N ASN A 506 -4.49 -23.46 13.38
CA ASN A 506 -4.15 -22.05 13.18
C ASN A 506 -4.75 -21.53 11.87
N ALA A 507 -5.26 -20.32 11.88
CA ALA A 507 -5.70 -19.60 10.68
C ALA A 507 -4.49 -19.11 9.86
N LEU A 508 -4.72 -18.75 8.59
CA LEU A 508 -3.74 -18.05 7.76
C LEU A 508 -3.34 -16.72 8.43
N LEU A 509 -2.06 -16.39 8.36
CA LEU A 509 -1.55 -15.10 8.83
C LEU A 509 -2.19 -13.96 8.01
N HIS A 510 -2.20 -14.08 6.68
CA HIS A 510 -2.93 -13.23 5.76
C HIS A 510 -3.86 -14.09 4.92
N ASN A 511 -5.14 -13.88 5.03
CA ASN A 511 -6.17 -14.73 4.42
C ASN A 511 -6.75 -14.17 3.13
N THR A 512 -6.22 -13.08 2.60
CA THR A 512 -6.72 -12.41 1.40
C THR A 512 -5.59 -12.17 0.41
N ALA A 513 -5.80 -12.57 -0.83
CA ALA A 513 -4.91 -12.32 -1.96
C ALA A 513 -5.68 -11.65 -3.10
N TYR A 514 -4.96 -10.88 -3.92
CA TYR A 514 -5.49 -10.22 -5.12
C TYR A 514 -4.73 -10.75 -6.33
N TYR A 515 -5.40 -11.54 -7.16
CA TYR A 515 -4.79 -12.15 -8.33
C TYR A 515 -5.25 -11.45 -9.62
N THR A 516 -4.31 -10.92 -10.39
CA THR A 516 -4.55 -10.35 -11.72
C THR A 516 -4.49 -11.46 -12.74
N LEU A 517 -5.61 -11.78 -13.39
CA LEU A 517 -5.70 -12.83 -14.41
C LEU A 517 -5.62 -12.22 -15.81
N ASN A 518 -4.42 -12.14 -16.39
CA ASN A 518 -4.22 -11.58 -17.72
C ASN A 518 -4.54 -12.57 -18.85
N ALA A 519 -4.32 -13.86 -18.62
CA ALA A 519 -4.63 -14.93 -19.54
C ALA A 519 -4.95 -16.22 -18.78
N VAL A 520 -5.94 -16.96 -19.24
CA VAL A 520 -6.25 -18.30 -18.76
C VAL A 520 -5.29 -19.28 -19.42
N PRO A 521 -4.54 -20.10 -18.65
CA PRO A 521 -3.63 -21.08 -19.23
C PRO A 521 -4.39 -22.20 -19.96
N ASP A 522 -3.74 -22.79 -20.96
CA ASP A 522 -4.20 -24.03 -21.57
C ASP A 522 -3.87 -25.21 -20.66
N GLY A 523 -4.60 -26.31 -20.80
CA GLY A 523 -4.33 -27.54 -20.04
C GLY A 523 -5.57 -28.33 -19.68
N ALA A 524 -5.38 -29.35 -18.84
CA ALA A 524 -6.47 -30.21 -18.41
C ALA A 524 -7.34 -29.54 -17.34
N LYS A 525 -8.65 -29.66 -17.50
CA LYS A 525 -9.60 -29.23 -16.49
C LYS A 525 -9.57 -30.14 -15.27
N LEU A 526 -9.98 -29.63 -14.14
CA LEU A 526 -10.00 -30.34 -12.87
C LEU A 526 -10.92 -31.56 -12.91
N THR A 527 -10.42 -32.69 -12.48
CA THR A 527 -11.18 -33.95 -12.33
C THR A 527 -10.99 -34.53 -10.93
N GLY A 528 -11.92 -35.38 -10.49
CA GLY A 528 -11.83 -36.04 -9.20
C GLY A 528 -11.84 -35.05 -8.03
N TYR A 529 -12.70 -34.06 -8.11
CA TYR A 529 -12.91 -33.05 -7.09
C TYR A 529 -14.18 -33.31 -6.27
N LYS A 530 -14.25 -32.74 -5.08
CA LYS A 530 -15.47 -32.67 -4.30
C LYS A 530 -16.38 -31.58 -4.90
N ALA A 531 -17.49 -32.00 -5.50
CA ALA A 531 -18.48 -31.07 -6.04
C ALA A 531 -19.14 -30.27 -4.90
N VAL A 532 -19.27 -28.97 -5.11
CA VAL A 532 -19.88 -28.06 -4.15
C VAL A 532 -21.21 -27.59 -4.71
N LYS A 533 -22.29 -27.78 -3.95
CA LYS A 533 -23.55 -27.07 -4.19
C LYS A 533 -23.42 -25.72 -3.49
N ALA A 534 -23.30 -24.64 -4.28
CA ALA A 534 -23.39 -23.30 -3.73
C ALA A 534 -24.72 -23.16 -2.97
N ALA A 535 -24.66 -23.00 -1.66
CA ALA A 535 -25.84 -22.49 -0.95
C ALA A 535 -26.09 -21.06 -1.46
N PRO A 536 -27.36 -20.66 -1.71
CA PRO A 536 -27.63 -19.26 -1.97
C PRO A 536 -27.13 -18.47 -0.74
N ARG A 537 -26.12 -17.63 -0.92
CA ARG A 537 -25.71 -16.70 0.13
C ARG A 537 -26.86 -15.73 0.35
N ASN A 538 -27.57 -15.90 1.45
CA ASN A 538 -28.30 -14.79 2.06
C ASN A 538 -27.26 -13.71 2.32
N ALA A 539 -27.62 -12.43 2.08
CA ALA A 539 -26.77 -11.29 2.40
C ALA A 539 -26.10 -11.51 3.76
N PRO A 540 -24.80 -11.22 3.91
CA PRO A 540 -24.08 -11.57 5.12
C PRO A 540 -24.77 -10.93 6.32
N GLU A 541 -25.22 -11.77 7.23
CA GLU A 541 -25.43 -11.36 8.60
C GLU A 541 -24.13 -10.74 9.08
N ALA A 542 -24.20 -9.48 9.48
CA ALA A 542 -23.09 -8.78 10.07
C ALA A 542 -22.47 -9.69 11.14
N ALA A 543 -21.17 -9.98 11.00
CA ALA A 543 -20.45 -10.74 12.00
C ALA A 543 -20.73 -10.11 13.36
N ALA A 544 -21.36 -10.87 14.24
CA ALA A 544 -21.67 -10.45 15.58
C ALA A 544 -20.35 -10.18 16.31
N ALA A 545 -19.88 -8.94 16.25
CA ALA A 545 -18.89 -8.44 17.17
C ALA A 545 -19.50 -8.51 18.57
N HIS A 546 -18.79 -9.11 19.49
CA HIS A 546 -19.17 -9.23 20.87
C HIS A 546 -19.66 -7.89 21.41
N ALA A 547 -20.99 -7.79 21.55
CA ALA A 547 -21.66 -6.65 22.15
C ALA A 547 -21.39 -6.65 23.64
N HIS A 548 -20.50 -5.74 24.08
CA HIS A 548 -20.67 -5.16 25.42
C HIS A 548 -21.50 -3.89 25.24
N GLY A 549 -22.73 -3.96 25.72
CA GLY A 549 -23.71 -2.94 25.53
C GLY A 549 -23.38 -1.60 26.15
N HIS A 550 -23.49 -0.57 25.32
CA HIS A 550 -24.06 0.72 25.69
C HIS A 550 -24.84 1.21 24.49
N THR A 551 -26.17 1.12 24.57
CA THR A 551 -27.10 1.65 23.59
C THR A 551 -27.00 3.16 23.54
N SER A 552 -26.28 3.68 22.54
CA SER A 552 -26.41 5.08 22.12
C SER A 552 -27.75 5.26 21.43
N LYS A 553 -28.61 6.11 21.97
CA LYS A 553 -29.98 6.36 21.51
C LYS A 553 -30.11 7.20 20.22
N LEU A 554 -29.00 7.62 19.60
CA LEU A 554 -29.01 8.42 18.37
C LEU A 554 -28.25 7.67 17.26
N ALA A 555 -28.85 7.63 16.08
CA ALA A 555 -28.13 7.14 14.90
C ALA A 555 -26.89 8.01 14.68
N LYS A 556 -25.72 7.39 14.35
CA LYS A 556 -24.46 8.10 14.09
C LYS A 556 -24.56 9.09 12.93
N ARG A 557 -25.58 9.00 12.09
CA ARG A 557 -25.91 9.93 11.02
C ARG A 557 -27.37 10.32 11.08
N THR A 558 -27.64 11.57 11.51
CA THR A 558 -28.96 12.18 11.55
C THR A 558 -28.99 13.34 10.54
N VAL A 559 -29.82 13.24 9.51
CA VAL A 559 -29.87 14.20 8.36
C VAL A 559 -31.01 15.21 8.44
N THR A 560 -31.95 14.97 9.35
CA THR A 560 -33.04 15.89 9.62
C THR A 560 -32.92 16.41 11.05
N GLN A 561 -33.29 17.66 11.28
CA GLN A 561 -33.29 18.21 12.63
C GLN A 561 -34.19 17.36 13.53
N PRO A 562 -33.68 16.88 14.67
CA PRO A 562 -34.48 16.16 15.65
C PRO A 562 -35.67 17.02 16.10
N SER A 563 -36.87 16.42 16.13
CA SER A 563 -38.11 17.11 16.47
C SER A 563 -38.11 17.69 17.91
N GLU A 564 -37.33 17.06 18.80
CA GLU A 564 -37.14 17.51 20.16
C GLU A 564 -36.27 18.78 20.31
N TRP A 565 -35.63 19.23 19.23
CA TRP A 565 -34.86 20.47 19.22
C TRP A 565 -35.75 21.68 18.92
N SER A 566 -36.68 21.98 19.82
CA SER A 566 -37.71 23.02 19.64
C SER A 566 -37.15 24.44 19.41
N GLY A 567 -35.89 24.70 19.74
CA GLY A 567 -35.18 25.97 19.45
C GLY A 567 -34.17 25.90 18.30
N GLY A 568 -34.12 24.79 17.58
CA GLY A 568 -33.10 24.52 16.56
C GLY A 568 -31.73 24.11 17.14
N PRO A 569 -30.68 24.12 16.32
CA PRO A 569 -29.30 23.84 16.75
C PRO A 569 -28.77 25.02 17.57
N ASP A 570 -27.93 24.73 18.56
CA ASP A 570 -27.24 25.76 19.36
C ASP A 570 -26.09 26.40 18.55
N GLN A 571 -25.45 25.62 17.67
CA GLN A 571 -24.39 26.09 16.78
C GLN A 571 -24.55 25.46 15.39
N THR A 572 -24.16 26.24 14.35
CA THR A 572 -24.20 25.79 12.96
C THR A 572 -22.83 26.02 12.33
N PHE A 573 -22.32 25.01 11.65
CA PHE A 573 -21.05 25.06 10.92
C PHE A 573 -21.25 24.70 9.45
N VAL A 574 -20.46 25.36 8.61
CA VAL A 574 -20.20 24.95 7.24
C VAL A 574 -18.72 24.60 7.18
N LEU A 575 -18.41 23.36 6.77
CA LEU A 575 -17.06 22.83 6.61
C LEU A 575 -16.86 22.50 5.13
N GLY A 576 -15.87 23.11 4.51
CA GLY A 576 -15.49 22.86 3.12
C GLY A 576 -14.24 21.99 3.01
N THR A 577 -13.87 21.68 1.78
CA THR A 577 -12.61 21.03 1.42
C THR A 577 -11.69 22.03 0.71
N GLU A 578 -10.37 21.85 0.88
CA GLU A 578 -9.34 22.61 0.18
C GLU A 578 -8.41 21.65 -0.58
N PRO A 579 -7.81 22.06 -1.70
CA PRO A 579 -6.82 21.27 -2.42
C PRO A 579 -5.68 20.80 -1.51
N GLY A 580 -5.19 19.59 -1.73
CA GLY A 580 -4.12 19.00 -0.92
C GLY A 580 -4.59 18.18 0.26
N LEU A 581 -5.83 17.69 0.24
CA LEU A 581 -6.42 16.83 1.28
C LEU A 581 -6.56 17.54 2.62
N HIS A 582 -7.20 18.69 2.61
CA HIS A 582 -7.47 19.46 3.83
C HIS A 582 -8.94 19.88 3.93
N PHE A 583 -9.41 20.00 5.17
CA PHE A 583 -10.61 20.76 5.46
C PHE A 583 -10.28 22.26 5.49
N ASP A 584 -11.22 23.11 5.06
CA ASP A 584 -11.08 24.58 5.09
C ASP A 584 -10.97 25.14 6.52
N LYS A 585 -11.37 24.37 7.52
CA LYS A 585 -11.23 24.70 8.94
C LYS A 585 -10.47 23.59 9.65
N LYS A 586 -9.41 23.97 10.34
CA LYS A 586 -8.60 23.05 11.15
C LYS A 586 -9.12 22.86 12.58
N GLU A 587 -9.95 23.80 13.05
CA GLU A 587 -10.57 23.75 14.37
C GLU A 587 -12.02 24.21 14.33
N LEU A 588 -12.89 23.48 15.00
CA LEU A 588 -14.27 23.86 15.32
C LEU A 588 -14.41 23.89 16.84
N VAL A 589 -14.99 24.96 17.40
CA VAL A 589 -15.18 25.10 18.85
C VAL A 589 -16.65 24.97 19.19
N VAL A 590 -16.99 24.05 20.07
CA VAL A 590 -18.36 23.76 20.50
C VAL A 590 -18.44 23.67 22.03
N LYS A 591 -19.63 23.95 22.62
CA LYS A 591 -19.89 23.68 24.01
C LYS A 591 -20.25 22.22 24.25
N ALA A 592 -19.83 21.68 25.39
CA ALA A 592 -20.16 20.32 25.79
C ALA A 592 -21.69 20.10 25.79
N GLY A 593 -22.13 19.00 25.12
CA GLY A 593 -23.54 18.66 25.01
C GLY A 593 -24.41 19.57 24.14
N SER A 594 -23.83 20.57 23.43
CA SER A 594 -24.59 21.46 22.54
C SER A 594 -25.10 20.72 21.29
N ARG A 595 -26.21 21.22 20.76
CA ARG A 595 -26.87 20.72 19.54
C ARG A 595 -26.21 21.34 18.31
N ILE A 596 -25.62 20.53 17.47
CA ILE A 596 -24.81 20.96 16.33
C ILE A 596 -25.52 20.64 15.03
N LYS A 597 -25.57 21.60 14.12
CA LYS A 597 -25.81 21.39 12.69
C LYS A 597 -24.50 21.60 11.94
N LEU A 598 -24.05 20.59 11.21
CA LEU A 598 -22.85 20.69 10.37
C LEU A 598 -23.23 20.37 8.92
N THR A 599 -22.91 21.29 8.03
CA THR A 599 -23.01 21.07 6.57
C THR A 599 -21.59 20.95 6.02
N MET A 600 -21.26 19.81 5.48
CA MET A 600 -20.01 19.62 4.74
C MET A 600 -20.28 19.83 3.25
N THR A 601 -19.42 20.64 2.61
CA THR A 601 -19.42 20.89 1.17
C THR A 601 -18.12 20.39 0.57
N ASN A 602 -18.21 19.63 -0.51
CA ASN A 602 -17.05 19.14 -1.22
C ASN A 602 -16.78 19.99 -2.45
N THR A 603 -15.77 20.86 -2.36
CA THR A 603 -15.29 21.71 -3.46
C THR A 603 -14.03 21.16 -4.14
N ASP A 604 -13.56 19.99 -3.71
CA ASP A 604 -12.44 19.26 -4.31
C ASP A 604 -12.94 18.29 -5.40
N ASP A 605 -12.04 17.79 -6.21
CA ASP A 605 -12.32 16.86 -7.31
C ASP A 605 -12.35 15.37 -6.87
N MET A 606 -12.12 15.09 -5.59
CA MET A 606 -12.17 13.75 -5.01
C MET A 606 -13.37 13.60 -4.06
N PRO A 607 -13.89 12.38 -3.90
CA PRO A 607 -14.90 12.13 -2.87
C PRO A 607 -14.32 12.33 -1.47
N HIS A 608 -15.10 12.93 -0.58
CA HIS A 608 -14.72 13.15 0.82
C HIS A 608 -15.90 12.83 1.76
N ASN A 609 -15.58 12.50 3.00
CA ASN A 609 -16.55 12.41 4.07
C ASN A 609 -16.02 13.12 5.34
N PHE A 610 -16.89 13.29 6.30
CA PHE A 610 -16.58 13.78 7.63
C PHE A 610 -16.95 12.70 8.64
N LEU A 611 -16.02 12.28 9.46
CA LEU A 611 -16.28 11.43 10.63
C LEU A 611 -15.77 12.14 11.87
N LEU A 612 -16.64 12.40 12.84
CA LEU A 612 -16.24 12.79 14.18
C LEU A 612 -15.93 11.52 14.97
N VAL A 613 -14.74 11.48 15.56
CA VAL A 613 -14.26 10.28 16.25
C VAL A 613 -13.83 10.57 17.68
N THR A 614 -13.76 9.53 18.51
CA THR A 614 -13.24 9.64 19.87
C THR A 614 -11.77 10.05 19.88
N ARG A 615 -11.29 10.59 20.99
CA ARG A 615 -9.91 11.08 21.14
C ARG A 615 -8.89 9.99 20.77
N GLY A 616 -7.93 10.33 19.94
CA GLY A 616 -6.83 9.46 19.54
C GLY A 616 -7.21 8.29 18.63
N SER A 617 -8.46 8.21 18.13
CA SER A 617 -8.92 7.08 17.32
C SER A 617 -8.93 7.36 15.80
N ALA A 618 -8.49 8.53 15.35
CA ALA A 618 -8.56 8.90 13.92
C ALA A 618 -7.84 7.87 13.01
N ASN A 619 -6.64 7.48 13.37
CA ASN A 619 -5.85 6.54 12.56
C ASN A 619 -6.49 5.14 12.57
N SER A 620 -6.89 4.62 13.73
CA SER A 620 -7.54 3.29 13.81
C SER A 620 -8.89 3.23 13.10
N VAL A 621 -9.63 4.35 13.08
CA VAL A 621 -10.88 4.45 12.29
C VAL A 621 -10.57 4.53 10.80
N GLY A 622 -9.53 5.27 10.40
CA GLY A 622 -9.07 5.34 9.01
C GLY A 622 -8.61 3.97 8.48
N GLU A 623 -7.83 3.23 9.26
CA GLU A 623 -7.40 1.86 8.94
C GLU A 623 -8.61 0.90 8.81
N ALA A 624 -9.57 1.00 9.75
CA ALA A 624 -10.78 0.20 9.67
C ALA A 624 -11.64 0.55 8.44
N ALA A 625 -11.65 1.81 8.01
CA ALA A 625 -12.33 2.22 6.77
C ALA A 625 -11.68 1.60 5.52
N ILE A 626 -10.34 1.55 5.48
CA ILE A 626 -9.60 0.85 4.41
C ILE A 626 -9.94 -0.64 4.42
N ASN A 627 -10.01 -1.25 5.59
CA ASN A 627 -10.30 -2.68 5.75
C ASN A 627 -11.74 -3.07 5.33
N LEU A 628 -12.62 -2.10 5.03
CA LEU A 628 -13.90 -2.38 4.35
C LEU A 628 -13.69 -2.94 2.93
N GLY A 629 -12.51 -2.75 2.35
CA GLY A 629 -12.12 -3.31 1.06
C GLY A 629 -13.07 -2.87 -0.05
N LEU A 630 -13.50 -3.81 -0.90
CA LEU A 630 -14.41 -3.52 -2.02
C LEU A 630 -15.76 -2.93 -1.60
N LYS A 631 -16.22 -3.20 -0.37
CA LYS A 631 -17.45 -2.63 0.18
C LYS A 631 -17.29 -1.18 0.68
N GLY A 632 -16.07 -0.69 0.76
CA GLY A 632 -15.80 0.64 1.30
C GLY A 632 -16.61 1.74 0.61
N ASN A 633 -16.67 1.73 -0.72
CA ASN A 633 -17.42 2.72 -1.48
C ASN A 633 -18.92 2.68 -1.19
N GLU A 634 -19.52 1.47 -1.17
CA GLU A 634 -20.95 1.25 -0.84
C GLU A 634 -21.27 1.75 0.59
N LEU A 635 -20.37 1.51 1.53
CA LEU A 635 -20.50 1.93 2.93
C LEU A 635 -20.04 3.36 3.17
N GLY A 636 -19.67 4.11 2.11
CA GLY A 636 -19.15 5.48 2.22
C GLY A 636 -17.84 5.58 3.01
N TYR A 637 -17.07 4.49 3.13
CA TYR A 637 -15.88 4.33 3.94
C TYR A 637 -16.09 4.65 5.43
N VAL A 638 -17.28 4.38 5.95
CA VAL A 638 -17.63 4.56 7.35
C VAL A 638 -17.62 3.19 8.07
N PRO A 639 -16.60 2.88 8.88
CA PRO A 639 -16.56 1.62 9.60
C PRO A 639 -17.53 1.65 10.80
N ASP A 640 -18.17 0.51 11.07
CA ASP A 640 -19.06 0.38 12.23
C ASP A 640 -18.25 0.15 13.51
N LEU A 641 -17.75 1.25 14.08
CA LEU A 641 -16.95 1.25 15.29
C LEU A 641 -17.58 2.15 16.36
N PRO A 642 -17.49 1.79 17.65
CA PRO A 642 -17.92 2.67 18.75
C PRO A 642 -17.19 4.02 18.79
N SER A 643 -15.98 4.06 18.25
CA SER A 643 -15.17 5.28 18.15
C SER A 643 -15.67 6.29 17.13
N VAL A 644 -16.54 5.92 16.19
CA VAL A 644 -17.23 6.84 15.27
C VAL A 644 -18.43 7.41 16.01
N LEU A 645 -18.42 8.72 16.26
CA LEU A 645 -19.47 9.43 17.01
C LEU A 645 -20.57 9.95 16.07
N SER A 646 -20.16 10.54 14.92
CA SER A 646 -21.07 11.04 13.91
C SER A 646 -20.38 11.08 12.55
N HIS A 647 -21.15 11.05 11.45
CA HIS A 647 -20.56 11.07 10.11
C HIS A 647 -21.52 11.62 9.04
N THR A 648 -20.96 12.15 7.93
CA THR A 648 -21.67 12.39 6.67
C THR A 648 -21.70 11.13 5.82
N LYS A 649 -22.47 11.12 4.74
CA LYS A 649 -22.23 10.19 3.63
C LYS A 649 -20.88 10.50 2.97
N LEU A 650 -20.45 9.62 2.06
CA LEU A 650 -19.42 9.99 1.08
C LEU A 650 -20.02 11.06 0.16
N ILE A 651 -19.33 12.19 0.02
CA ILE A 651 -19.80 13.36 -0.71
C ILE A 651 -18.97 13.47 -1.98
N GLU A 652 -19.64 13.32 -3.12
CA GLU A 652 -19.03 13.47 -4.43
C GLU A 652 -18.61 14.94 -4.66
N PRO A 653 -17.64 15.21 -5.56
CA PRO A 653 -17.28 16.55 -5.99
C PRO A 653 -18.49 17.43 -6.33
N GLY A 654 -18.48 18.67 -5.83
CA GLY A 654 -19.58 19.61 -5.98
C GLY A 654 -20.80 19.33 -5.10
N GLY A 655 -20.79 18.25 -4.33
CA GLY A 655 -21.89 17.85 -3.46
C GLY A 655 -21.82 18.45 -2.05
N ALA A 656 -22.87 18.20 -1.30
CA ALA A 656 -22.95 18.56 0.13
C ALA A 656 -23.76 17.51 0.91
N ASP A 657 -23.51 17.46 2.21
CA ASP A 657 -24.34 16.69 3.17
C ASP A 657 -24.46 17.46 4.48
N THR A 658 -25.65 17.39 5.10
CA THR A 658 -25.91 18.04 6.37
C THR A 658 -26.24 16.98 7.41
N ILE A 659 -25.57 17.09 8.57
CA ILE A 659 -25.83 16.23 9.72
C ILE A 659 -26.14 17.03 10.99
N TYR A 660 -26.88 16.40 11.89
CA TYR A 660 -27.24 16.94 13.19
C TYR A 660 -26.73 15.97 14.26
N PHE A 661 -26.01 16.49 15.24
CA PHE A 661 -25.49 15.67 16.34
C PHE A 661 -25.36 16.49 17.62
N ILE A 662 -25.23 15.78 18.74
CA ILE A 662 -24.91 16.40 20.04
C ILE A 662 -23.40 16.34 20.22
N ALA A 663 -22.79 17.49 20.52
CA ALA A 663 -21.38 17.55 20.85
C ALA A 663 -21.06 16.64 22.06
N PRO A 664 -19.86 16.02 22.11
CA PRO A 664 -19.48 15.22 23.25
C PRO A 664 -19.66 15.98 24.57
N SER A 665 -20.11 15.28 25.63
CA SER A 665 -20.37 15.88 26.95
C SER A 665 -19.09 16.16 27.72
N GLU A 666 -17.97 15.49 27.37
CA GLU A 666 -16.70 15.69 28.05
C GLU A 666 -15.88 16.75 27.32
N PRO A 667 -15.49 17.87 27.99
CA PRO A 667 -14.61 18.88 27.41
C PRO A 667 -13.25 18.28 26.97
N GLY A 668 -12.72 18.75 25.84
CA GLY A 668 -11.42 18.33 25.30
C GLY A 668 -11.38 18.35 23.78
N GLU A 669 -10.30 17.84 23.20
CA GLU A 669 -10.06 17.82 21.78
C GLU A 669 -10.45 16.47 21.18
N TYR A 670 -11.40 16.49 20.26
CA TYR A 670 -11.83 15.37 19.44
C TYR A 670 -11.33 15.60 18.02
N THR A 671 -11.16 14.53 17.26
CA THR A 671 -10.73 14.65 15.86
C THR A 671 -11.92 14.46 14.92
N TYR A 672 -12.01 15.28 13.89
CA TYR A 672 -12.78 14.93 12.71
C TYR A 672 -11.83 14.61 11.56
N VAL A 673 -12.19 13.61 10.74
CA VAL A 673 -11.30 12.98 9.78
C VAL A 673 -12.07 12.58 8.51
N CYS A 674 -11.45 12.69 7.35
CA CYS A 674 -11.92 12.06 6.12
C CYS A 674 -11.38 10.62 6.06
N THR A 675 -12.26 9.64 5.86
CA THR A 675 -11.89 8.23 5.80
C THR A 675 -11.91 7.65 4.39
N TYR A 676 -12.07 8.47 3.36
CA TYR A 676 -11.81 8.02 2.01
C TYR A 676 -10.35 7.48 1.91
N PRO A 677 -10.10 6.37 1.22
CA PRO A 677 -8.81 5.72 1.24
C PRO A 677 -7.64 6.65 0.95
N GLY A 678 -6.65 6.67 1.84
CA GLY A 678 -5.48 7.54 1.74
C GLY A 678 -5.61 8.93 2.34
N HIS A 679 -6.81 9.38 2.74
CA HIS A 679 -7.02 10.74 3.22
C HIS A 679 -6.81 10.93 4.72
N TYR A 680 -7.11 9.91 5.53
CA TYR A 680 -7.24 10.03 6.98
C TYR A 680 -5.99 10.47 7.73
N PHE A 681 -4.81 10.32 7.16
CA PHE A 681 -3.57 10.73 7.81
C PHE A 681 -3.20 12.21 7.54
N SER A 682 -3.77 12.84 6.50
CA SER A 682 -3.55 14.26 6.19
C SER A 682 -4.81 15.11 6.38
N MET A 683 -5.99 14.58 6.06
CA MET A 683 -7.25 15.31 6.12
C MET A 683 -7.95 15.14 7.46
N GLN A 684 -7.45 15.87 8.45
CA GLN A 684 -7.95 15.90 9.82
C GLN A 684 -8.14 17.33 10.32
N GLY A 685 -9.04 17.48 11.30
CA GLY A 685 -9.21 18.70 12.06
C GLY A 685 -9.66 18.42 13.49
N THR A 686 -9.67 19.43 14.35
CA THR A 686 -10.00 19.34 15.76
C THR A 686 -11.38 19.89 16.04
N LEU A 687 -12.25 19.11 16.70
CA LEU A 687 -13.44 19.60 17.39
C LEU A 687 -13.08 19.84 18.85
N LYS A 688 -12.89 21.10 19.23
CA LYS A 688 -12.60 21.51 20.59
C LYS A 688 -13.89 21.68 21.37
N VAL A 689 -14.12 20.79 22.30
CA VAL A 689 -15.28 20.85 23.21
C VAL A 689 -14.89 21.63 24.44
N VAL A 690 -15.55 22.77 24.66
CA VAL A 690 -15.36 23.62 25.85
C VAL A 690 -16.52 23.40 26.84
N PRO A 691 -16.31 23.69 28.13
CA PRO A 691 -17.36 23.56 29.17
C PRO A 691 -18.64 24.30 28.87
#